data_cf24de808325337808325efad4cac494
#
_entry.id   cf24de808325337808325efad4cac494
#
_cell.length_a   1.000
_cell.length_b   1.000
_cell.length_c   1.000
_cell.angle_alpha   90.00
_cell.angle_beta   90.00
_cell.angle_gamma   90.00
#
_symmetry.space_group_name_H-M   'P 1'
#
loop_
_entity.id
_entity.type
_entity.pdbx_description
1 polymer ?
#
loop_
_entity_poly.entity_id
_entity_poly.type
_entity_poly.pdbx_seq_one_letter_code
_entity_poly.pdbx_strand_id
1 'polypeptide(L)'
;LEFYATNKMVYVCMAGSDTMLDILSTGVYSWMPDAEVRDVEDYVQTINTNTMVVGTEMKLWRPDIYPLKDYKALQADSTAPIVTPLSQIAEHDRFLYQIIVRPLRDTAPLHLKLAMKRAQENFVNKFRARTLLKRGLPTNSMELIRTKCTSNLTSVTIRLASLSDLPPNVSKSERGTIYKRLAHNVETVGTALKAFNTLDENRLITGKLESSKAFTSRLVERRFHKPFLLSSLELTTLYHIPMLATLPNTAMVVSRKGPPPRNLPTTSTEPDLCTFGTVNYRDLSTRFGIKTFDRRRHLYVVGKSGSGKSCLLQLLVQNDMQRGLGCAVIDPHGDLVDDIMKLVPQHRVKDVVIFDPSDVNFPPSFNPMDPVRPELRVRVALSFLDAFKRVFGGDWSEKMDHVLRYAMLGLLSVPGSNILSLRRMLSDEQFRGDIVRRATDESVKRFWLRDFVERRQAFEEGPISRLLNRLDELLSSENIRNILGQSENAFNFRSFMDSGKIVLIKISKGVLGSENATLLGTLLIWKIYEAAMSRADMPAESRKDFSLYVDEFQNFATESFTEILSESRKYNLSLTFANQYLGQLPGPVRKTVFGNVANLLSFRVGADDAAILAQEFKPLSGDEDLQNLPLREFYLKMSIDGQVQDSFTGRTIDLKHPSDKENYAAQCIKHSRQTYCKPLEQVKGLAQRQRAHSVGPRRSGNS
;
A
#
# COMPACT_ATOMS: atom_id res chain seq x y z
N LEU A 1 33.76 -9.54 4.60
CA LEU A 1 33.18 -8.31 4.06
C LEU A 1 33.23 -8.40 2.54
N GLU A 2 32.13 -8.19 1.87
CA GLU A 2 32.03 -8.43 0.42
C GLU A 2 31.17 -7.38 -0.27
N PHE A 3 31.61 -6.91 -1.46
CA PHE A 3 30.70 -6.31 -2.44
C PHE A 3 30.40 -7.37 -3.49
N TYR A 4 29.13 -7.70 -3.64
CA TYR A 4 28.65 -8.66 -4.63
C TYR A 4 27.86 -7.93 -5.70
N ALA A 5 28.31 -8.02 -6.95
CA ALA A 5 27.63 -7.40 -8.07
C ALA A 5 26.99 -8.47 -8.97
N THR A 6 25.73 -8.29 -9.30
CA THR A 6 24.95 -9.13 -10.23
C THR A 6 23.79 -8.31 -10.82
N ASN A 7 23.41 -8.59 -12.06
CA ASN A 7 22.32 -7.89 -12.74
C ASN A 7 22.40 -6.36 -12.66
N LYS A 8 23.62 -5.82 -12.78
CA LYS A 8 23.93 -4.37 -12.66
C LYS A 8 23.65 -3.76 -11.27
N MET A 9 23.39 -4.59 -10.29
CA MET A 9 23.18 -4.16 -8.89
C MET A 9 24.37 -4.57 -8.05
N VAL A 10 24.74 -3.74 -7.08
CA VAL A 10 25.81 -4.02 -6.12
C VAL A 10 25.21 -4.16 -4.72
N TYR A 11 25.52 -5.27 -4.08
CA TYR A 11 25.10 -5.61 -2.74
C TYR A 11 26.27 -5.49 -1.77
N VAL A 12 25.99 -4.91 -0.59
CA VAL A 12 26.95 -4.85 0.52
C VAL A 12 26.69 -6.06 1.40
N CYS A 13 27.63 -7.00 1.46
CA CYS A 13 27.41 -8.28 2.09
C CYS A 13 28.43 -8.53 3.23
N MET A 14 27.99 -9.24 4.25
CA MET A 14 28.84 -9.67 5.36
C MET A 14 28.62 -11.17 5.58
N ALA A 15 29.70 -11.92 5.77
CA ALA A 15 29.65 -13.33 6.06
C ALA A 15 30.50 -13.62 7.31
N GLY A 16 29.99 -14.42 8.25
CA GLY A 16 30.67 -14.74 9.50
C GLY A 16 29.89 -15.79 10.29
N SER A 17 30.27 -16.03 11.55
CA SER A 17 29.46 -16.80 12.48
C SER A 17 28.23 -16.00 12.92
N ASP A 18 27.15 -16.66 13.34
CA ASP A 18 25.92 -16.04 13.78
C ASP A 18 26.18 -14.95 14.84
N THR A 19 27.00 -15.24 15.84
CA THR A 19 27.38 -14.26 16.87
C THR A 19 28.09 -13.03 16.31
N MET A 20 28.90 -13.19 15.25
CA MET A 20 29.60 -12.07 14.62
C MET A 20 28.61 -11.26 13.78
N LEU A 21 27.69 -11.91 13.07
CA LEU A 21 26.66 -11.25 12.28
C LEU A 21 25.71 -10.45 13.17
N ASP A 22 25.33 -10.97 14.33
CA ASP A 22 24.53 -10.25 15.35
C ASP A 22 25.24 -8.96 15.83
N ILE A 23 26.54 -9.04 16.10
CA ILE A 23 27.34 -7.87 16.50
C ILE A 23 27.39 -6.84 15.37
N LEU A 24 27.63 -7.29 14.14
CA LEU A 24 27.73 -6.41 12.96
C LEU A 24 26.37 -5.76 12.65
N SER A 25 25.29 -6.51 12.67
CA SER A 25 23.93 -5.98 12.43
C SER A 25 23.55 -4.95 13.50
N THR A 26 23.83 -5.26 14.78
CA THR A 26 23.62 -4.31 15.88
C THR A 26 24.47 -3.04 15.70
N GLY A 27 25.72 -3.19 15.26
CA GLY A 27 26.58 -2.07 14.94
C GLY A 27 26.03 -1.21 13.79
N VAL A 28 25.57 -1.83 12.71
CA VAL A 28 24.95 -1.12 11.57
C VAL A 28 23.72 -0.35 12.05
N TYR A 29 22.81 -0.97 12.78
CA TYR A 29 21.59 -0.29 13.28
C TYR A 29 21.88 0.84 14.28
N SER A 30 22.99 0.73 15.04
CA SER A 30 23.36 1.79 16.00
C SER A 30 23.80 3.08 15.32
N TRP A 31 24.48 2.99 14.17
CA TRP A 31 24.99 4.14 13.43
C TRP A 31 24.11 4.53 12.24
N MET A 32 23.35 3.58 11.71
CA MET A 32 22.44 3.73 10.57
C MET A 32 21.08 3.11 10.92
N PRO A 33 20.25 3.77 11.71
CA PRO A 33 18.97 3.20 12.17
C PRO A 33 18.02 2.83 11.01
N ASP A 34 18.13 3.54 9.89
CA ASP A 34 17.33 3.36 8.69
C ASP A 34 17.88 2.28 7.74
N ALA A 35 19.04 1.68 8.04
CA ALA A 35 19.59 0.58 7.24
C ALA A 35 18.70 -0.66 7.35
N GLU A 36 18.66 -1.46 6.29
CA GLU A 36 18.00 -2.77 6.29
C GLU A 36 19.06 -3.86 6.14
N VAL A 37 19.20 -4.71 7.15
CA VAL A 37 20.05 -5.90 7.13
C VAL A 37 19.14 -7.10 6.94
N ARG A 38 19.47 -7.97 5.98
CA ARG A 38 18.68 -9.17 5.66
C ARG A 38 19.58 -10.38 5.64
N ASP A 39 19.11 -11.48 6.19
CA ASP A 39 19.69 -12.78 5.98
C ASP A 39 19.44 -13.22 4.54
N VAL A 40 20.49 -13.66 3.86
CA VAL A 40 20.42 -14.16 2.48
C VAL A 40 21.10 -15.51 2.38
N GLU A 41 20.64 -16.33 1.46
CA GLU A 41 21.35 -17.56 1.11
C GLU A 41 22.76 -17.23 0.60
N ASP A 42 23.72 -18.09 0.95
CA ASP A 42 25.12 -17.86 0.59
C ASP A 42 25.33 -17.96 -0.91
N TYR A 43 25.40 -16.80 -1.58
CA TYR A 43 25.54 -16.67 -3.03
C TYR A 43 26.82 -17.28 -3.60
N VAL A 44 27.86 -17.52 -2.78
CA VAL A 44 29.06 -18.24 -3.28
C VAL A 44 28.81 -19.73 -3.44
N GLN A 45 27.80 -20.31 -2.77
CA GLN A 45 27.37 -21.70 -2.97
C GLN A 45 26.74 -21.95 -4.36
N THR A 46 26.32 -20.90 -5.03
CA THR A 46 25.82 -21.01 -6.43
C THR A 46 26.92 -21.28 -7.45
N ILE A 47 28.20 -21.12 -7.05
CA ILE A 47 29.35 -21.39 -7.91
C ILE A 47 29.53 -22.91 -8.06
N ASN A 48 29.26 -23.40 -9.25
CA ASN A 48 29.31 -24.82 -9.58
C ASN A 48 30.34 -25.12 -10.68
N THR A 49 30.41 -26.38 -11.14
CA THR A 49 31.35 -26.82 -12.17
C THR A 49 31.18 -26.13 -13.52
N ASN A 50 30.00 -25.58 -13.80
CA ASN A 50 29.69 -24.85 -15.03
C ASN A 50 29.97 -23.36 -14.92
N THR A 51 30.34 -22.85 -13.73
CA THR A 51 30.71 -21.45 -13.54
C THR A 51 32.19 -21.22 -13.85
N MET A 52 32.48 -20.37 -14.82
CA MET A 52 33.86 -19.88 -15.06
C MET A 52 34.17 -18.80 -14.03
N VAL A 53 35.27 -18.98 -13.32
CA VAL A 53 35.77 -18.02 -12.32
C VAL A 53 37.14 -17.54 -12.80
N VAL A 54 37.33 -16.22 -12.89
CA VAL A 54 38.61 -15.57 -13.16
C VAL A 54 38.85 -14.56 -12.05
N GLY A 55 39.96 -14.63 -11.36
CA GLY A 55 40.21 -13.69 -10.27
C GLY A 55 41.69 -13.52 -9.92
N THR A 56 41.94 -12.70 -8.92
CA THR A 56 43.28 -12.42 -8.40
C THR A 56 43.22 -12.12 -6.90
N GLU A 57 44.37 -12.30 -6.25
CA GLU A 57 44.60 -11.84 -4.88
C GLU A 57 45.43 -10.58 -4.87
N MET A 58 45.01 -9.60 -4.08
CA MET A 58 45.75 -8.34 -3.94
C MET A 58 46.95 -8.53 -3.00
N LYS A 59 48.00 -7.76 -3.21
CA LYS A 59 49.21 -7.75 -2.40
C LYS A 59 49.65 -6.32 -2.12
N LEU A 60 50.35 -6.13 -1.02
CA LEU A 60 51.10 -4.89 -0.78
C LEU A 60 52.45 -4.90 -1.52
N TRP A 61 52.83 -3.76 -2.06
CA TRP A 61 54.12 -3.57 -2.77
C TRP A 61 55.30 -3.49 -1.78
N ARG A 62 55.07 -2.89 -0.59
CA ARG A 62 56.06 -2.80 0.50
C ARG A 62 55.58 -3.58 1.73
N PRO A 63 56.48 -3.79 2.72
CA PRO A 63 56.08 -4.40 4.00
C PRO A 63 54.87 -3.70 4.64
N ASP A 64 54.10 -4.44 5.42
CA ASP A 64 52.84 -4.09 6.04
C ASP A 64 52.87 -2.86 6.93
N ILE A 65 54.05 -2.48 7.42
CA ILE A 65 54.20 -1.27 8.26
C ILE A 65 53.96 0.03 7.48
N TYR A 66 54.14 0.03 6.15
CA TYR A 66 53.87 1.21 5.33
C TYR A 66 52.39 1.35 5.04
N PRO A 67 51.79 2.53 5.32
CA PRO A 67 50.34 2.71 5.17
C PRO A 67 49.90 2.89 3.72
N LEU A 68 48.66 2.51 3.45
CA LEU A 68 47.87 2.95 2.31
C LEU A 68 47.29 4.32 2.59
N LYS A 69 46.72 4.97 1.58
CA LYS A 69 45.93 6.18 1.71
C LYS A 69 44.65 5.90 2.47
N ASP A 70 44.35 6.69 3.51
CA ASP A 70 43.14 6.58 4.27
C ASP A 70 42.01 7.50 3.73
N TYR A 71 40.79 7.33 4.21
CA TYR A 71 39.62 8.08 3.75
C TYR A 71 39.72 9.58 4.07
N LYS A 72 40.47 9.98 5.09
CA LYS A 72 40.67 11.41 5.46
C LYS A 72 41.44 12.18 4.38
N ALA A 73 42.22 11.47 3.58
CA ALA A 73 42.96 12.03 2.47
C ALA A 73 42.19 11.95 1.13
N LEU A 74 40.96 11.45 1.12
CA LEU A 74 40.09 11.40 -0.06
C LEU A 74 39.01 12.50 0.06
N GLN A 75 38.70 13.15 -1.07
CA GLN A 75 37.69 14.24 -1.11
C GLN A 75 36.26 13.74 -1.34
N ALA A 76 36.11 12.44 -1.61
CA ALA A 76 34.83 11.80 -1.94
C ALA A 76 34.71 10.44 -1.22
N ASP A 77 33.54 9.83 -1.31
CA ASP A 77 33.28 8.47 -0.81
C ASP A 77 34.34 7.48 -1.33
N SER A 78 35.09 6.88 -0.40
CA SER A 78 36.20 5.99 -0.72
C SER A 78 35.76 4.69 -1.40
N THR A 79 34.50 4.27 -1.25
CA THR A 79 33.97 3.08 -1.93
C THR A 79 33.54 3.34 -3.36
N ALA A 80 33.28 4.61 -3.74
CA ALA A 80 32.85 4.97 -5.09
C ALA A 80 33.77 4.44 -6.21
N PRO A 81 35.12 4.53 -6.11
CA PRO A 81 36.00 3.95 -7.11
C PRO A 81 35.87 2.43 -7.29
N ILE A 82 35.42 1.71 -6.25
CA ILE A 82 35.20 0.26 -6.27
C ILE A 82 33.86 -0.07 -6.86
N VAL A 83 32.79 0.57 -6.35
CA VAL A 83 31.39 0.22 -6.66
C VAL A 83 31.00 0.71 -8.05
N THR A 84 31.53 1.84 -8.54
CA THR A 84 31.21 2.35 -9.88
C THR A 84 31.56 1.35 -11.00
N PRO A 85 32.78 0.76 -11.08
CA PRO A 85 33.03 -0.29 -12.06
C PRO A 85 32.18 -1.53 -11.87
N LEU A 86 31.83 -1.90 -10.62
CA LEU A 86 30.99 -3.06 -10.33
C LEU A 86 29.57 -2.90 -10.89
N SER A 87 29.02 -1.69 -10.89
CA SER A 87 27.69 -1.41 -11.45
C SER A 87 27.63 -1.47 -12.99
N GLN A 88 28.78 -1.47 -13.67
CA GLN A 88 28.89 -1.50 -15.14
C GLN A 88 29.11 -2.92 -15.70
N ILE A 89 29.20 -3.93 -14.86
CA ILE A 89 29.41 -5.32 -15.27
C ILE A 89 28.21 -5.82 -16.09
N ALA A 90 28.49 -6.66 -17.10
CA ALA A 90 27.46 -7.22 -17.97
C ALA A 90 26.40 -8.00 -17.17
N GLU A 91 25.15 -7.94 -17.61
CA GLU A 91 23.98 -8.47 -16.89
C GLU A 91 24.08 -9.97 -16.52
N HIS A 92 24.80 -10.75 -17.34
CA HIS A 92 24.99 -12.18 -17.10
C HIS A 92 26.27 -12.51 -16.30
N ASP A 93 27.08 -11.53 -15.98
CA ASP A 93 28.30 -11.71 -15.20
C ASP A 93 28.03 -11.34 -13.73
N ARG A 94 28.80 -11.97 -12.86
CA ARG A 94 28.82 -11.69 -11.42
C ARG A 94 30.21 -11.24 -11.03
N PHE A 95 30.31 -10.41 -10.03
CA PHE A 95 31.61 -10.00 -9.48
C PHE A 95 31.59 -10.07 -7.96
N LEU A 96 32.70 -10.52 -7.39
CA LEU A 96 32.90 -10.57 -5.97
C LEU A 96 34.19 -9.84 -5.59
N TYR A 97 34.05 -8.73 -4.86
CA TYR A 97 35.11 -8.08 -4.14
C TYR A 97 35.07 -8.58 -2.69
N GLN A 98 36.01 -9.44 -2.32
CA GLN A 98 36.01 -10.15 -1.04
C GLN A 98 37.18 -9.68 -0.17
N ILE A 99 36.90 -9.24 1.06
CA ILE A 99 37.86 -8.93 2.09
C ILE A 99 37.66 -9.88 3.26
N ILE A 100 38.60 -10.77 3.49
CA ILE A 100 38.59 -11.67 4.63
C ILE A 100 39.40 -11.02 5.74
N VAL A 101 38.80 -10.86 6.92
CA VAL A 101 39.33 -10.10 8.04
C VAL A 101 39.50 -10.99 9.25
N ARG A 102 40.64 -10.91 9.94
CA ARG A 102 40.88 -11.52 11.24
C ARG A 102 41.48 -10.47 12.15
N PRO A 103 40.79 -10.07 13.24
CA PRO A 103 41.36 -9.16 14.23
C PRO A 103 42.61 -9.76 14.85
N LEU A 104 43.63 -8.96 15.10
CA LEU A 104 44.78 -9.33 15.87
C LEU A 104 44.51 -9.06 17.35
N ARG A 105 45.01 -9.96 18.24
CA ARG A 105 44.97 -9.71 19.69
C ARG A 105 45.88 -8.53 20.03
N ASP A 106 45.59 -7.82 21.12
CA ASP A 106 46.06 -6.50 21.58
C ASP A 106 47.57 -6.19 21.56
N THR A 107 48.39 -7.09 21.14
CA THR A 107 49.85 -6.87 21.06
C THR A 107 50.30 -6.91 19.61
N ALA A 108 50.88 -5.81 19.11
CA ALA A 108 51.55 -5.81 17.82
C ALA A 108 52.55 -6.96 17.75
N PRO A 109 52.48 -7.85 16.74
CA PRO A 109 53.38 -8.98 16.63
C PRO A 109 54.87 -8.54 16.69
N LEU A 110 55.72 -9.34 17.35
CA LEU A 110 57.14 -9.00 17.55
C LEU A 110 57.87 -8.63 16.25
N HIS A 111 57.49 -9.31 15.15
CA HIS A 111 58.04 -9.00 13.82
C HIS A 111 57.68 -7.56 13.33
N LEU A 112 56.51 -7.02 13.72
CA LEU A 112 56.11 -5.66 13.40
C LEU A 112 56.94 -4.64 14.20
N LYS A 113 57.15 -4.90 15.49
CA LYS A 113 58.02 -4.06 16.34
C LYS A 113 59.44 -4.03 15.81
N LEU A 114 59.95 -5.18 15.38
CA LEU A 114 61.30 -5.27 14.76
C LEU A 114 61.33 -4.59 13.39
N ALA A 115 60.23 -4.71 12.59
CA ALA A 115 60.12 -4.03 11.29
C ALA A 115 60.03 -2.51 11.44
N MET A 116 59.32 -2.03 12.48
CA MET A 116 59.26 -0.59 12.83
C MET A 116 60.64 -0.07 13.19
N LYS A 117 61.39 -0.80 14.01
CA LYS A 117 62.78 -0.43 14.39
C LYS A 117 63.67 -0.36 13.16
N ARG A 118 63.61 -1.36 12.26
CA ARG A 118 64.35 -1.36 10.98
C ARG A 118 63.92 -0.22 10.02
N ALA A 119 62.61 0.06 9.97
CA ALA A 119 62.12 1.17 9.16
C ALA A 119 62.61 2.51 9.72
N GLN A 120 62.63 2.68 11.02
CA GLN A 120 63.19 3.87 11.67
C GLN A 120 64.70 4.02 11.41
N GLU A 121 65.48 2.93 11.53
CA GLU A 121 66.89 2.93 11.20
C GLU A 121 67.14 3.24 9.71
N ASN A 122 66.33 2.64 8.79
CA ASN A 122 66.43 2.91 7.37
C ASN A 122 66.00 4.33 7.03
N PHE A 123 65.01 4.89 7.72
CA PHE A 123 64.58 6.29 7.56
C PHE A 123 65.69 7.25 7.97
N VAL A 124 66.30 7.01 9.14
CA VAL A 124 67.44 7.83 9.63
C VAL A 124 68.62 7.76 8.63
N ASN A 125 68.94 6.55 8.15
CA ASN A 125 70.01 6.38 7.18
C ASN A 125 69.71 7.04 5.82
N LYS A 126 68.47 6.94 5.32
CA LYS A 126 68.01 7.65 4.12
C LYS A 126 67.97 9.16 4.32
N PHE A 127 67.60 9.62 5.52
CA PHE A 127 67.63 11.03 5.90
C PHE A 127 69.07 11.59 5.81
N ARG A 128 70.02 10.89 6.42
CA ARG A 128 71.44 11.26 6.35
C ARG A 128 71.95 11.29 4.89
N ALA A 129 71.61 10.29 4.07
CA ALA A 129 72.01 10.23 2.68
C ALA A 129 71.36 11.32 1.79
N ARG A 130 70.11 11.70 2.06
CA ARG A 130 69.40 12.75 1.29
C ARG A 130 69.70 14.15 1.74
N THR A 131 70.08 14.35 3.00
CA THR A 131 70.64 15.65 3.49
C THR A 131 71.94 15.99 2.79
N LEU A 132 72.73 14.97 2.50
CA LEU A 132 73.99 15.12 1.68
C LEU A 132 73.67 15.39 0.19
N LEU A 133 72.51 15.00 -0.32
CA LEU A 133 72.11 15.14 -1.73
C LEU A 133 71.13 16.33 -2.01
N LYS A 134 70.87 17.22 -1.02
CA LYS A 134 69.98 18.40 -1.13
C LYS A 134 68.57 18.11 -1.70
N ARG A 135 68.04 16.90 -1.59
CA ARG A 135 66.68 16.55 -2.01
C ARG A 135 65.74 16.49 -0.76
N GLY A 136 64.77 17.40 -0.71
CA GLY A 136 63.77 17.46 0.38
C GLY A 136 63.07 16.14 0.63
N LEU A 137 62.87 15.77 1.91
CA LEU A 137 62.17 14.57 2.39
C LEU A 137 60.69 14.88 2.61
N PRO A 138 59.78 13.91 2.39
CA PRO A 138 58.44 14.01 2.88
C PRO A 138 58.45 13.87 4.42
N THR A 139 58.09 14.92 5.12
CA THR A 139 58.16 15.08 6.58
C THR A 139 57.25 14.17 7.37
N ASN A 140 56.24 13.53 6.74
CA ASN A 140 55.14 12.83 7.43
C ASN A 140 55.22 11.29 7.43
N SER A 141 56.17 10.66 6.71
CA SER A 141 56.20 9.19 6.55
C SER A 141 56.33 8.42 7.87
N MET A 142 57.13 8.90 8.81
CA MET A 142 57.32 8.25 10.11
C MET A 142 56.12 8.39 11.03
N GLU A 143 55.45 9.52 10.95
CA GLU A 143 54.19 9.75 11.71
C GLU A 143 53.08 8.86 11.20
N LEU A 144 52.91 8.69 9.90
CA LEU A 144 51.93 7.78 9.29
C LEU A 144 52.23 6.31 9.65
N ILE A 145 53.46 5.87 9.62
CA ILE A 145 53.86 4.52 10.06
C ILE A 145 53.53 4.34 11.55
N ARG A 146 53.88 5.32 12.38
CA ARG A 146 53.58 5.29 13.82
C ARG A 146 52.07 5.20 14.05
N THR A 147 51.29 6.03 13.39
CA THR A 147 49.82 6.03 13.49
C THR A 147 49.24 4.70 13.09
N LYS A 148 49.70 4.09 11.97
CA LYS A 148 49.26 2.73 11.59
C LYS A 148 49.58 1.68 12.66
N CYS A 149 50.78 1.69 13.19
CA CYS A 149 51.25 0.67 14.14
C CYS A 149 50.66 0.85 15.55
N THR A 150 50.14 2.02 15.92
CA THR A 150 49.43 2.28 17.17
C THR A 150 47.93 2.08 17.05
N SER A 151 47.42 1.92 15.85
CA SER A 151 45.98 1.64 15.63
C SER A 151 45.66 0.12 15.76
N ASN A 152 44.38 -0.21 15.84
CA ASN A 152 43.94 -1.61 15.79
C ASN A 152 44.29 -2.19 14.41
N LEU A 153 45.07 -3.27 14.45
CA LEU A 153 45.54 -3.97 13.25
C LEU A 153 44.71 -5.23 12.99
N THR A 154 44.44 -5.47 11.72
CA THR A 154 43.74 -6.65 11.25
C THR A 154 44.56 -7.38 10.18
N SER A 155 44.52 -8.70 10.21
CA SER A 155 45.08 -9.54 9.16
C SER A 155 44.04 -9.68 8.05
N VAL A 156 44.41 -9.35 6.81
CA VAL A 156 43.46 -9.20 5.70
C VAL A 156 43.93 -9.97 4.46
N THR A 157 43.00 -10.63 3.79
CA THR A 157 43.18 -11.15 2.42
C THR A 157 42.15 -10.51 1.51
N ILE A 158 42.56 -9.88 0.42
CA ILE A 158 41.64 -9.23 -0.54
C ILE A 158 41.67 -10.02 -1.83
N ARG A 159 40.47 -10.38 -2.35
CA ARG A 159 40.25 -11.06 -3.62
C ARG A 159 39.32 -10.29 -4.51
N LEU A 160 39.63 -10.33 -5.79
CA LEU A 160 38.77 -9.88 -6.88
C LEU A 160 38.44 -11.08 -7.73
N ALA A 161 37.17 -11.37 -7.95
CA ALA A 161 36.73 -12.48 -8.79
C ALA A 161 35.58 -12.06 -9.68
N SER A 162 35.66 -12.31 -10.95
CA SER A 162 34.57 -12.18 -11.92
C SER A 162 34.13 -13.57 -12.34
N LEU A 163 32.81 -13.78 -12.41
CA LEU A 163 32.18 -15.08 -12.61
C LEU A 163 31.13 -15.01 -13.71
N SER A 164 31.02 -16.07 -14.50
CA SER A 164 29.96 -16.23 -15.51
C SER A 164 29.57 -17.70 -15.63
N ASP A 165 28.28 -17.97 -15.66
CA ASP A 165 27.80 -19.33 -15.91
C ASP A 165 27.93 -19.65 -17.40
N LEU A 166 28.52 -20.79 -17.70
CA LEU A 166 28.76 -21.21 -19.08
C LEU A 166 27.48 -21.84 -19.65
N PRO A 167 27.05 -21.43 -20.86
CA PRO A 167 25.98 -22.13 -21.56
C PRO A 167 26.34 -23.60 -21.82
N PRO A 168 25.35 -24.49 -21.93
CA PRO A 168 25.62 -25.86 -22.34
C PRO A 168 26.30 -25.89 -23.74
N ASN A 169 27.35 -26.69 -23.87
CA ASN A 169 28.12 -26.90 -25.14
C ASN A 169 28.94 -25.70 -25.66
N VAL A 170 29.51 -24.90 -24.77
CA VAL A 170 30.42 -23.79 -25.15
C VAL A 170 31.66 -24.25 -25.89
N SER A 171 31.91 -23.67 -27.04
CA SER A 171 33.15 -23.89 -27.84
C SER A 171 34.39 -23.32 -27.12
N LYS A 172 35.58 -23.84 -27.52
CA LYS A 172 36.87 -23.31 -27.01
C LYS A 172 37.07 -21.80 -27.30
N SER A 173 36.59 -21.32 -28.44
CA SER A 173 36.67 -19.91 -28.84
C SER A 173 35.82 -19.04 -27.93
N GLU A 174 34.57 -19.44 -27.70
CA GLU A 174 33.63 -18.72 -26.80
C GLU A 174 34.15 -18.69 -25.35
N ARG A 175 34.66 -19.82 -24.85
CA ARG A 175 35.35 -19.87 -23.55
C ARG A 175 36.48 -18.86 -23.45
N GLY A 176 37.28 -18.71 -24.53
CA GLY A 176 38.35 -17.72 -24.60
C GLY A 176 37.83 -16.28 -24.53
N THR A 177 36.71 -16.02 -25.18
CA THR A 177 36.09 -14.70 -25.19
C THR A 177 35.51 -14.36 -23.79
N ILE A 178 34.81 -15.30 -23.15
CA ILE A 178 34.28 -15.14 -21.79
C ILE A 178 35.44 -14.91 -20.81
N TYR A 179 36.51 -15.70 -20.90
CA TYR A 179 37.70 -15.54 -20.07
C TYR A 179 38.29 -14.11 -20.18
N LYS A 180 38.48 -13.60 -21.40
CA LYS A 180 39.01 -12.25 -21.63
C LYS A 180 38.12 -11.16 -21.04
N ARG A 181 36.80 -11.30 -21.16
CA ARG A 181 35.81 -10.38 -20.56
C ARG A 181 35.91 -10.39 -19.04
N LEU A 182 35.90 -11.59 -18.41
CA LEU A 182 36.04 -11.72 -16.97
C LEU A 182 37.39 -11.19 -16.46
N ALA A 183 38.49 -11.44 -17.18
CA ALA A 183 39.82 -10.91 -16.87
C ALA A 183 39.82 -9.37 -16.90
N HIS A 184 39.19 -8.78 -17.93
CA HIS A 184 39.05 -7.34 -18.06
C HIS A 184 38.28 -6.72 -16.87
N ASN A 185 37.19 -7.35 -16.43
CA ASN A 185 36.42 -6.90 -15.24
C ASN A 185 37.33 -6.85 -14.00
N VAL A 186 38.15 -7.91 -13.78
CA VAL A 186 39.07 -7.98 -12.65
C VAL A 186 40.16 -6.89 -12.74
N GLU A 187 40.72 -6.65 -13.93
CA GLU A 187 41.73 -5.62 -14.17
C GLU A 187 41.17 -4.21 -13.96
N THR A 188 39.91 -3.98 -14.36
CA THR A 188 39.23 -2.69 -14.20
C THR A 188 39.06 -2.35 -12.71
N VAL A 189 38.50 -3.26 -11.92
CA VAL A 189 38.37 -3.07 -10.47
C VAL A 189 39.73 -3.00 -9.78
N GLY A 190 40.69 -3.85 -10.18
CA GLY A 190 42.06 -3.79 -9.67
C GLY A 190 42.77 -2.45 -9.97
N THR A 191 42.43 -1.83 -11.09
CA THR A 191 42.94 -0.49 -11.43
C THR A 191 42.28 0.59 -10.59
N ALA A 192 40.99 0.48 -10.31
CA ALA A 192 40.27 1.40 -9.42
C ALA A 192 40.88 1.42 -8.00
N LEU A 193 41.30 0.27 -7.49
CA LEU A 193 41.99 0.17 -6.20
C LEU A 193 43.31 0.93 -6.13
N LYS A 194 43.91 1.34 -7.26
CA LYS A 194 45.11 2.19 -7.27
C LYS A 194 44.84 3.59 -6.70
N ALA A 195 43.56 4.01 -6.56
CA ALA A 195 43.19 5.26 -5.89
C ALA A 195 43.67 5.33 -4.43
N PHE A 196 43.87 4.18 -3.80
CA PHE A 196 44.34 4.06 -2.41
C PHE A 196 45.90 4.01 -2.30
N ASN A 197 46.57 4.09 -3.42
CA ASN A 197 48.02 4.07 -3.43
C ASN A 197 48.59 5.42 -2.98
N THR A 198 49.65 5.36 -2.20
CA THR A 198 50.50 6.51 -1.86
C THR A 198 51.83 6.42 -2.65
N LEU A 199 52.29 7.54 -3.19
CA LEU A 199 53.49 7.57 -4.00
C LEU A 199 54.73 7.12 -3.22
N ASP A 200 54.82 7.55 -1.97
CA ASP A 200 56.01 7.39 -1.14
C ASP A 200 55.90 6.26 -0.11
N GLU A 201 54.69 5.75 0.19
CA GLU A 201 54.48 4.75 1.24
C GLU A 201 54.17 3.36 0.67
N ASN A 202 52.89 3.00 0.46
CA ASN A 202 52.52 1.67 0.00
C ASN A 202 51.55 1.69 -1.17
N ARG A 203 51.38 0.56 -1.82
CA ARG A 203 50.50 0.37 -2.98
C ARG A 203 49.84 -0.99 -2.93
N LEU A 204 48.57 -1.04 -3.32
CA LEU A 204 47.87 -2.28 -3.65
C LEU A 204 48.26 -2.69 -5.08
N ILE A 205 48.75 -3.89 -5.26
CA ILE A 205 49.08 -4.49 -6.54
C ILE A 205 48.25 -5.75 -6.78
N THR A 206 47.80 -5.92 -8.01
CA THR A 206 47.12 -7.14 -8.43
C THR A 206 48.12 -8.28 -8.56
N GLY A 207 47.78 -9.45 -8.02
CA GLY A 207 48.52 -10.67 -8.24
C GLY A 207 48.35 -11.22 -9.67
N LYS A 208 48.81 -12.44 -9.91
CA LYS A 208 48.59 -13.14 -11.17
C LYS A 208 47.08 -13.50 -11.28
N LEU A 209 46.50 -13.36 -12.47
CA LEU A 209 45.18 -13.86 -12.77
C LEU A 209 45.14 -15.39 -12.66
N GLU A 210 44.20 -15.91 -11.92
CA GLU A 210 43.98 -17.33 -11.71
C GLU A 210 42.55 -17.72 -12.15
N SER A 211 42.44 -18.91 -12.75
CA SER A 211 41.18 -19.55 -13.12
C SER A 211 41.19 -21.02 -12.69
N SER A 212 41.92 -21.30 -11.59
CA SER A 212 42.12 -22.66 -11.10
C SER A 212 41.03 -23.08 -10.09
N LYS A 213 40.78 -24.39 -10.01
CA LYS A 213 39.89 -24.96 -8.96
C LYS A 213 40.35 -24.58 -7.55
N ALA A 214 41.67 -24.47 -7.34
CA ALA A 214 42.24 -24.08 -6.05
C ALA A 214 41.90 -22.63 -5.69
N PHE A 215 41.87 -21.71 -6.66
CA PHE A 215 41.42 -20.33 -6.44
C PHE A 215 39.93 -20.30 -6.11
N THR A 216 39.12 -21.03 -6.89
CA THR A 216 37.65 -21.12 -6.66
C THR A 216 37.35 -21.69 -5.28
N SER A 217 38.04 -22.75 -4.84
CA SER A 217 37.89 -23.32 -3.49
C SER A 217 38.22 -22.28 -2.40
N ARG A 218 39.35 -21.54 -2.55
CA ARG A 218 39.68 -20.47 -1.59
C ARG A 218 38.67 -19.34 -1.55
N LEU A 219 38.04 -19.02 -2.68
CA LEU A 219 37.02 -17.99 -2.81
C LEU A 219 35.72 -18.43 -2.09
N VAL A 220 35.20 -19.62 -2.41
CA VAL A 220 33.97 -20.18 -1.87
C VAL A 220 34.07 -20.42 -0.35
N GLU A 221 35.19 -20.99 0.09
CA GLU A 221 35.42 -21.30 1.51
C GLU A 221 35.93 -20.11 2.32
N ARG A 222 36.07 -18.93 1.72
CA ARG A 222 36.58 -17.71 2.35
C ARG A 222 37.87 -17.94 3.12
N ARG A 223 38.79 -18.76 2.58
CA ARG A 223 40.07 -19.13 3.26
C ARG A 223 41.09 -18.01 3.19
N PHE A 224 41.81 -17.78 4.30
CA PHE A 224 43.00 -16.92 4.31
C PHE A 224 44.08 -17.48 3.39
N HIS A 225 44.67 -16.62 2.57
CA HIS A 225 45.85 -16.98 1.78
C HIS A 225 46.71 -15.71 1.60
N LYS A 226 47.98 -15.82 1.99
CA LYS A 226 48.95 -14.74 1.94
C LYS A 226 48.43 -13.41 2.52
N PRO A 227 47.96 -13.40 3.78
CA PRO A 227 47.41 -12.21 4.38
C PRO A 227 48.46 -11.15 4.61
N PHE A 228 48.02 -9.88 4.68
CA PHE A 228 48.82 -8.72 5.06
C PHE A 228 48.06 -7.90 6.11
N LEU A 229 48.74 -6.95 6.77
CA LEU A 229 48.17 -6.17 7.84
C LEU A 229 47.65 -4.82 7.37
N LEU A 230 46.40 -4.52 7.75
CA LEU A 230 45.78 -3.22 7.62
C LEU A 230 45.38 -2.67 8.97
N SER A 231 45.44 -1.36 9.12
CA SER A 231 44.82 -0.66 10.23
C SER A 231 43.30 -0.57 10.05
N SER A 232 42.55 -0.30 11.11
CA SER A 232 41.11 -0.08 11.03
C SER A 232 40.76 1.08 10.07
N LEU A 233 41.57 2.13 10.02
CA LEU A 233 41.36 3.26 9.09
C LEU A 233 41.51 2.83 7.64
N GLU A 234 42.55 2.05 7.32
CA GLU A 234 42.78 1.53 5.95
C GLU A 234 41.66 0.54 5.56
N LEU A 235 41.21 -0.32 6.50
CA LEU A 235 40.14 -1.26 6.25
C LEU A 235 38.83 -0.53 5.97
N THR A 236 38.48 0.49 6.79
CA THR A 236 37.31 1.32 6.59
C THR A 236 37.36 2.06 5.25
N THR A 237 38.54 2.49 4.81
CA THR A 237 38.72 3.13 3.50
C THR A 237 38.41 2.18 2.34
N LEU A 238 38.78 0.90 2.47
CA LEU A 238 38.59 -0.13 1.44
C LEU A 238 37.16 -0.76 1.47
N TYR A 239 36.46 -0.63 2.60
CA TYR A 239 35.13 -1.19 2.77
C TYR A 239 34.33 -0.43 3.83
N HIS A 240 33.27 0.19 3.40
CA HIS A 240 32.19 0.73 4.22
C HIS A 240 30.88 0.72 3.43
N ILE A 241 29.76 1.00 4.09
CA ILE A 241 28.47 1.14 3.40
C ILE A 241 28.54 2.42 2.54
N PRO A 242 28.33 2.33 1.21
CA PRO A 242 28.44 3.48 0.31
C PRO A 242 27.42 4.57 0.62
N MET A 243 27.77 5.84 0.39
CA MET A 243 26.84 6.95 0.54
C MET A 243 25.87 7.02 -0.65
N LEU A 244 24.59 7.30 -0.35
CA LEU A 244 23.48 7.40 -1.31
C LEU A 244 23.72 8.30 -2.53
N ALA A 245 24.43 9.40 -2.34
CA ALA A 245 24.61 10.42 -3.39
C ALA A 245 25.55 9.98 -4.54
N THR A 246 26.29 8.89 -4.37
CA THR A 246 27.38 8.53 -5.28
C THR A 246 27.11 7.30 -6.15
N LEU A 247 26.03 6.54 -5.92
CA LEU A 247 25.87 5.20 -6.49
C LEU A 247 24.45 4.88 -6.96
N PRO A 248 24.08 5.21 -8.20
CA PRO A 248 22.73 5.00 -8.73
C PRO A 248 22.28 3.52 -8.83
N ASN A 249 23.22 2.56 -8.80
CA ASN A 249 22.93 1.13 -9.01
C ASN A 249 23.20 0.26 -7.76
N THR A 250 23.24 0.85 -6.58
CA THR A 250 23.33 0.08 -5.34
C THR A 250 21.93 -0.34 -4.91
N ALA A 251 21.77 -1.58 -4.42
CA ALA A 251 20.52 -2.01 -3.78
C ALA A 251 20.29 -1.18 -2.51
N MET A 252 19.24 -0.37 -2.54
CA MET A 252 18.98 0.61 -1.49
C MET A 252 17.63 0.36 -0.85
N VAL A 253 17.53 0.69 0.43
CA VAL A 253 16.25 0.82 1.11
C VAL A 253 15.58 2.08 0.59
N VAL A 254 14.47 1.91 -0.12
CA VAL A 254 13.77 2.99 -0.83
C VAL A 254 12.78 3.73 0.07
N SER A 255 12.49 3.17 1.27
CA SER A 255 11.54 3.71 2.25
C SER A 255 11.93 3.26 3.65
N ARG A 256 11.90 4.18 4.61
CA ARG A 256 12.17 3.88 6.02
C ARG A 256 11.18 2.86 6.56
N LYS A 257 11.67 1.97 7.44
CA LYS A 257 10.84 0.99 8.14
C LYS A 257 10.66 1.41 9.59
N GLY A 258 9.44 1.27 10.11
CA GLY A 258 9.10 1.64 11.47
C GLY A 258 8.85 0.44 12.38
N PRO A 259 9.30 0.51 13.65
CA PRO A 259 9.05 -0.55 14.61
C PRO A 259 7.56 -0.69 14.94
N PRO A 260 7.06 -1.90 15.13
CA PRO A 260 5.69 -2.11 15.57
C PRO A 260 5.49 -1.65 17.01
N PRO A 261 4.27 -1.25 17.39
CA PRO A 261 3.92 -0.98 18.78
C PRO A 261 4.15 -2.21 19.67
N ARG A 262 4.54 -2.00 20.93
CA ARG A 262 4.80 -3.10 21.87
C ARG A 262 3.59 -3.98 22.14
N ASN A 263 2.39 -3.40 22.09
CA ASN A 263 1.10 -4.07 22.30
C ASN A 263 0.42 -4.45 20.98
N LEU A 264 1.18 -4.63 19.88
CA LEU A 264 0.64 -5.02 18.59
C LEU A 264 -0.21 -6.29 18.69
N PRO A 265 -1.49 -6.29 18.28
CA PRO A 265 -2.34 -7.47 18.30
C PRO A 265 -1.85 -8.49 17.28
N THR A 266 -1.54 -9.70 17.75
CA THR A 266 -1.06 -10.81 16.92
C THR A 266 -2.01 -12.00 16.99
N THR A 267 -1.93 -12.91 16.06
CA THR A 267 -2.74 -14.13 16.06
C THR A 267 -2.48 -15.05 17.25
N SER A 268 -1.35 -14.90 17.93
CA SER A 268 -1.01 -15.63 19.14
C SER A 268 -1.57 -15.00 20.42
N THR A 269 -1.84 -13.69 20.41
CA THR A 269 -2.34 -12.97 21.59
C THR A 269 -3.84 -12.75 21.58
N GLU A 270 -4.47 -12.71 20.40
CA GLU A 270 -5.86 -12.34 20.22
C GLU A 270 -6.58 -13.32 19.26
N PRO A 271 -7.50 -14.14 19.73
CA PRO A 271 -8.23 -15.09 18.90
C PRO A 271 -9.22 -14.40 17.95
N ASP A 272 -9.75 -13.23 18.34
CA ASP A 272 -10.74 -12.45 17.57
C ASP A 272 -10.06 -11.30 16.80
N LEU A 273 -9.10 -11.62 15.94
CA LEU A 273 -8.31 -10.66 15.21
C LEU A 273 -8.60 -10.69 13.71
N CYS A 274 -8.86 -9.55 13.12
CA CYS A 274 -8.88 -9.39 11.68
C CYS A 274 -7.44 -9.25 11.14
N THR A 275 -6.84 -10.37 10.76
CA THR A 275 -5.43 -10.45 10.34
C THR A 275 -5.28 -10.07 8.88
N PHE A 276 -4.41 -9.11 8.55
CA PHE A 276 -4.19 -8.68 7.17
C PHE A 276 -2.74 -8.35 6.83
N GLY A 277 -1.85 -8.25 7.83
CA GLY A 277 -0.48 -7.80 7.63
C GLY A 277 0.57 -8.62 8.36
N THR A 278 1.80 -8.48 7.88
CA THR A 278 3.02 -8.89 8.58
C THR A 278 3.89 -7.66 8.83
N VAL A 279 4.52 -7.60 9.99
CA VAL A 279 5.55 -6.59 10.28
C VAL A 279 6.71 -6.79 9.31
N ASN A 280 7.24 -5.70 8.78
CA ASN A 280 8.40 -5.71 7.88
C ASN A 280 9.55 -4.83 8.40
N TYR A 281 9.69 -4.77 9.72
CA TYR A 281 10.74 -4.02 10.40
C TYR A 281 11.85 -4.97 10.85
N ARG A 282 13.07 -4.76 10.32
CA ARG A 282 14.22 -5.66 10.52
C ARG A 282 13.82 -7.09 10.17
N ASP A 283 14.24 -8.09 10.94
CA ASP A 283 13.91 -9.52 10.70
C ASP A 283 12.55 -9.94 11.27
N LEU A 284 11.73 -8.98 11.71
CA LEU A 284 10.41 -9.30 12.25
C LEU A 284 9.44 -9.60 11.12
N SER A 285 8.84 -10.79 11.15
CA SER A 285 7.80 -11.23 10.22
C SER A 285 6.49 -11.62 10.92
N THR A 286 6.22 -10.98 12.06
CA THR A 286 5.06 -11.29 12.90
C THR A 286 3.76 -10.89 12.19
N ARG A 287 2.80 -11.82 12.10
CA ARG A 287 1.46 -11.55 11.59
C ARG A 287 0.64 -10.76 12.59
N PHE A 288 -0.02 -9.72 12.13
CA PHE A 288 -0.84 -8.84 12.96
C PHE A 288 -2.16 -8.47 12.27
N GLY A 289 -3.06 -7.88 13.03
CA GLY A 289 -4.35 -7.42 12.55
C GLY A 289 -4.96 -6.32 13.41
N ILE A 290 -6.22 -6.01 13.19
CA ILE A 290 -6.99 -5.04 13.97
C ILE A 290 -8.06 -5.79 14.78
N LYS A 291 -8.19 -5.48 16.07
CA LYS A 291 -9.27 -5.98 16.93
C LYS A 291 -10.63 -5.47 16.44
N THR A 292 -11.68 -6.27 16.57
CA THR A 292 -13.04 -5.90 16.16
C THR A 292 -13.49 -4.59 16.80
N PHE A 293 -13.20 -4.38 18.08
CA PHE A 293 -13.51 -3.13 18.79
C PHE A 293 -12.83 -1.90 18.17
N ASP A 294 -11.57 -2.01 17.77
CA ASP A 294 -10.81 -0.89 17.18
C ASP A 294 -11.20 -0.63 15.73
N ARG A 295 -11.72 -1.64 14.99
CA ARG A 295 -12.27 -1.47 13.65
C ARG A 295 -13.48 -0.54 13.61
N ARG A 296 -14.27 -0.47 14.69
CA ARG A 296 -15.39 0.48 14.82
C ARG A 296 -14.96 1.95 14.72
N ARG A 297 -13.66 2.24 14.85
CA ARG A 297 -13.06 3.57 14.66
C ARG A 297 -12.66 3.86 13.21
N HIS A 298 -13.16 3.03 12.29
CA HIS A 298 -12.96 3.12 10.85
C HIS A 298 -11.52 2.88 10.39
N LEU A 299 -11.36 2.54 9.13
CA LEU A 299 -10.07 2.40 8.46
C LEU A 299 -10.11 3.17 7.13
N TYR A 300 -9.19 4.11 6.97
CA TYR A 300 -8.98 4.81 5.74
C TYR A 300 -7.74 4.28 5.02
N VAL A 301 -7.89 3.95 3.74
CA VAL A 301 -6.84 3.36 2.91
C VAL A 301 -6.58 4.26 1.70
N VAL A 302 -5.34 4.69 1.53
CA VAL A 302 -4.94 5.50 0.37
C VAL A 302 -3.74 4.90 -0.35
N GLY A 303 -3.70 5.03 -1.68
CA GLY A 303 -2.56 4.55 -2.47
C GLY A 303 -2.85 4.48 -3.96
N LYS A 304 -1.81 4.61 -4.78
CA LYS A 304 -1.88 4.53 -6.24
C LYS A 304 -2.54 3.23 -6.72
N SER A 305 -3.04 3.24 -7.96
CA SER A 305 -3.52 2.01 -8.60
C SER A 305 -2.41 0.95 -8.62
N GLY A 306 -2.79 -0.32 -8.36
CA GLY A 306 -1.84 -1.43 -8.30
C GLY A 306 -0.95 -1.50 -7.06
N SER A 307 -1.11 -0.62 -6.07
CA SER A 307 -0.27 -0.61 -4.85
C SER A 307 -0.61 -1.71 -3.83
N GLY A 308 -1.81 -2.31 -3.90
CA GLY A 308 -2.25 -3.39 -3.00
C GLY A 308 -3.59 -3.13 -2.29
N LYS A 309 -4.29 -2.01 -2.55
CA LYS A 309 -5.58 -1.66 -1.91
C LYS A 309 -6.64 -2.75 -2.03
N SER A 310 -6.92 -3.21 -3.25
CA SER A 310 -7.96 -4.24 -3.49
C SER A 310 -7.62 -5.55 -2.82
N CYS A 311 -6.33 -5.96 -2.81
CA CYS A 311 -5.88 -7.13 -2.06
C CYS A 311 -6.14 -6.98 -0.54
N LEU A 312 -5.88 -5.80 0.02
CA LEU A 312 -6.18 -5.54 1.43
C LEU A 312 -7.68 -5.63 1.72
N LEU A 313 -8.53 -5.03 0.86
CA LEU A 313 -9.98 -5.12 1.02
C LEU A 313 -10.48 -6.57 0.94
N GLN A 314 -9.97 -7.35 -0.01
CA GLN A 314 -10.27 -8.79 -0.14
C GLN A 314 -9.89 -9.56 1.12
N LEU A 315 -8.69 -9.31 1.71
CA LEU A 315 -8.24 -9.93 2.95
C LEU A 315 -9.16 -9.60 4.13
N LEU A 316 -9.54 -8.34 4.29
CA LEU A 316 -10.42 -7.91 5.37
C LEU A 316 -11.82 -8.53 5.25
N VAL A 317 -12.39 -8.55 4.04
CA VAL A 317 -13.69 -9.17 3.77
C VAL A 317 -13.63 -10.70 3.97
N GLN A 318 -12.56 -11.35 3.49
CA GLN A 318 -12.36 -12.79 3.70
C GLN A 318 -12.31 -13.15 5.20
N ASN A 319 -11.62 -12.34 6.00
CA ASN A 319 -11.62 -12.49 7.46
C ASN A 319 -13.02 -12.38 8.05
N ASP A 320 -13.82 -11.37 7.67
CA ASP A 320 -15.16 -11.20 8.16
C ASP A 320 -16.05 -12.40 7.80
N MET A 321 -15.96 -12.88 6.57
CA MET A 321 -16.70 -14.05 6.11
C MET A 321 -16.34 -15.32 6.91
N GLN A 322 -15.05 -15.57 7.13
CA GLN A 322 -14.55 -16.74 7.88
C GLN A 322 -14.95 -16.70 9.35
N ARG A 323 -14.99 -15.51 9.93
CA ARG A 323 -15.38 -15.28 11.34
C ARG A 323 -16.89 -15.23 11.55
N GLY A 324 -17.70 -15.40 10.49
CA GLY A 324 -19.15 -15.36 10.58
C GLY A 324 -19.73 -13.96 10.75
N LEU A 325 -18.94 -12.90 10.55
CA LEU A 325 -19.38 -11.51 10.63
C LEU A 325 -20.14 -11.09 9.37
N GLY A 326 -21.04 -10.11 9.52
CA GLY A 326 -21.72 -9.48 8.40
C GLY A 326 -20.91 -8.34 7.81
N CYS A 327 -21.01 -8.21 6.48
CA CYS A 327 -20.35 -7.09 5.79
C CYS A 327 -21.13 -6.65 4.55
N ALA A 328 -20.86 -5.40 4.10
CA ALA A 328 -21.28 -4.90 2.81
C ALA A 328 -20.07 -4.40 2.04
N VAL A 329 -20.00 -4.68 0.75
CA VAL A 329 -18.94 -4.22 -0.16
C VAL A 329 -19.56 -3.43 -1.28
N ILE A 330 -19.10 -2.20 -1.50
CA ILE A 330 -19.53 -1.34 -2.62
C ILE A 330 -18.36 -1.15 -3.57
N ASP A 331 -18.55 -1.62 -4.80
CA ASP A 331 -17.54 -1.60 -5.84
C ASP A 331 -18.08 -0.91 -7.10
N PRO A 332 -17.53 0.26 -7.49
CA PRO A 332 -17.97 0.99 -8.68
C PRO A 332 -17.44 0.40 -10.00
N HIS A 333 -16.54 -0.57 -9.95
CA HIS A 333 -15.99 -1.25 -11.14
C HIS A 333 -16.57 -2.65 -11.33
N GLY A 334 -16.77 -3.39 -10.24
CA GLY A 334 -17.33 -4.73 -10.20
C GLY A 334 -16.28 -5.83 -10.02
N ASP A 335 -15.02 -5.58 -10.33
CA ASP A 335 -13.95 -6.57 -10.29
C ASP A 335 -13.65 -7.07 -8.87
N LEU A 336 -13.67 -6.15 -7.89
CA LEU A 336 -13.48 -6.48 -6.48
C LEU A 336 -14.58 -7.42 -5.97
N VAL A 337 -15.83 -7.15 -6.31
CA VAL A 337 -16.98 -8.01 -5.94
C VAL A 337 -16.87 -9.38 -6.60
N ASP A 338 -16.49 -9.44 -7.87
CA ASP A 338 -16.31 -10.72 -8.60
C ASP A 338 -15.20 -11.57 -7.95
N ASP A 339 -14.12 -10.95 -7.50
CA ASP A 339 -13.04 -11.65 -6.79
C ASP A 339 -13.46 -12.09 -5.39
N ILE A 340 -14.19 -11.25 -4.64
CA ILE A 340 -14.71 -11.60 -3.31
C ILE A 340 -15.71 -12.78 -3.40
N MET A 341 -16.54 -12.84 -4.43
CA MET A 341 -17.47 -13.97 -4.63
C MET A 341 -16.74 -15.32 -4.72
N LYS A 342 -15.54 -15.37 -5.29
CA LYS A 342 -14.70 -16.57 -5.35
C LYS A 342 -14.18 -17.00 -3.97
N LEU A 343 -14.09 -16.07 -3.02
CA LEU A 343 -13.58 -16.29 -1.66
C LEU A 343 -14.66 -16.72 -0.66
N VAL A 344 -15.94 -16.75 -1.06
CA VAL A 344 -17.07 -17.11 -0.17
C VAL A 344 -16.97 -18.58 0.24
N PRO A 345 -16.91 -18.88 1.55
CA PRO A 345 -16.85 -20.26 2.02
C PRO A 345 -18.23 -20.94 1.86
N GLN A 346 -18.23 -22.25 1.63
CA GLN A 346 -19.43 -23.04 1.34
C GLN A 346 -20.59 -22.82 2.33
N HIS A 347 -20.28 -22.78 3.61
CA HIS A 347 -21.28 -22.60 4.67
C HIS A 347 -21.94 -21.22 4.68
N ARG A 348 -21.35 -20.20 4.00
CA ARG A 348 -21.87 -18.84 3.93
C ARG A 348 -22.60 -18.53 2.61
N VAL A 349 -22.69 -19.46 1.68
CA VAL A 349 -23.34 -19.26 0.36
C VAL A 349 -24.78 -18.69 0.50
N LYS A 350 -25.55 -19.18 1.47
CA LYS A 350 -26.92 -18.70 1.76
C LYS A 350 -26.98 -17.33 2.44
N ASP A 351 -25.83 -16.82 2.87
CA ASP A 351 -25.74 -15.50 3.51
C ASP A 351 -25.38 -14.41 2.52
N VAL A 352 -25.05 -14.76 1.28
CA VAL A 352 -24.66 -13.79 0.25
C VAL A 352 -25.88 -13.14 -0.37
N VAL A 353 -25.88 -11.82 -0.37
CA VAL A 353 -26.88 -10.94 -0.99
C VAL A 353 -26.18 -10.12 -2.06
N ILE A 354 -26.58 -10.28 -3.32
CA ILE A 354 -25.95 -9.58 -4.44
C ILE A 354 -26.88 -8.51 -4.96
N PHE A 355 -26.36 -7.29 -5.04
CA PHE A 355 -27.02 -6.15 -5.68
C PHE A 355 -26.21 -5.82 -6.96
N ASP A 356 -26.71 -6.30 -8.11
CA ASP A 356 -26.09 -6.07 -9.42
C ASP A 356 -27.09 -5.41 -10.38
N PRO A 357 -27.01 -4.08 -10.56
CA PRO A 357 -27.86 -3.36 -11.51
C PRO A 357 -27.60 -3.71 -12.99
N SER A 358 -26.50 -4.39 -13.29
CA SER A 358 -26.21 -4.87 -14.65
C SER A 358 -26.97 -6.14 -15.03
N ASP A 359 -27.59 -6.81 -14.05
CA ASP A 359 -28.43 -7.98 -14.28
C ASP A 359 -29.82 -7.57 -14.79
N VAL A 360 -29.92 -7.39 -16.08
CA VAL A 360 -31.15 -6.96 -16.76
C VAL A 360 -32.31 -7.92 -16.55
N ASN A 361 -32.03 -9.23 -16.46
CA ASN A 361 -33.05 -10.28 -16.36
C ASN A 361 -33.64 -10.38 -14.94
N PHE A 362 -32.88 -9.99 -13.92
CA PHE A 362 -33.25 -10.02 -12.52
C PHE A 362 -32.92 -8.71 -11.84
N PRO A 363 -33.59 -7.59 -12.18
CA PRO A 363 -33.31 -6.29 -11.62
C PRO A 363 -33.53 -6.31 -10.10
N PRO A 364 -32.56 -5.85 -9.29
CA PRO A 364 -32.70 -5.77 -7.84
C PRO A 364 -33.84 -4.80 -7.47
N SER A 365 -34.68 -5.18 -6.50
CA SER A 365 -35.76 -4.34 -6.02
C SER A 365 -35.25 -3.39 -4.96
N PHE A 366 -34.96 -2.15 -5.33
CA PHE A 366 -34.47 -1.11 -4.44
C PHE A 366 -35.31 0.16 -4.51
N ASN A 367 -36.07 0.41 -3.45
CA ASN A 367 -36.83 1.63 -3.26
C ASN A 367 -36.19 2.49 -2.17
N PRO A 368 -35.47 3.55 -2.50
CA PRO A 368 -34.88 4.43 -1.50
C PRO A 368 -35.91 5.22 -0.68
N MET A 369 -37.18 5.29 -1.15
CA MET A 369 -38.30 5.92 -0.45
C MET A 369 -39.16 4.95 0.37
N ASP A 370 -38.69 3.70 0.55
CA ASP A 370 -39.41 2.71 1.37
C ASP A 370 -39.75 3.29 2.76
N PRO A 371 -40.90 2.97 3.36
CA PRO A 371 -41.41 3.67 4.54
C PRO A 371 -40.35 3.83 5.62
N VAL A 372 -40.06 5.07 5.92
CA VAL A 372 -39.05 5.48 6.90
C VAL A 372 -39.81 5.93 8.16
N ARG A 373 -39.25 5.61 9.34
CA ARG A 373 -39.76 6.13 10.61
C ARG A 373 -39.91 7.66 10.56
N PRO A 374 -40.96 8.24 11.10
CA PRO A 374 -41.20 9.69 11.03
C PRO A 374 -39.97 10.54 11.42
N GLU A 375 -39.22 10.09 12.43
CA GLU A 375 -38.06 10.77 12.99
C GLU A 375 -36.87 10.86 11.98
N LEU A 376 -36.82 9.93 11.03
CA LEU A 376 -35.73 9.84 10.06
C LEU A 376 -36.08 10.49 8.71
N ARG A 377 -37.33 10.85 8.44
CA ARG A 377 -37.79 11.36 7.13
C ARG A 377 -37.02 12.59 6.66
N VAL A 378 -36.77 13.53 7.57
CA VAL A 378 -36.00 14.74 7.23
C VAL A 378 -34.57 14.40 6.79
N ARG A 379 -33.92 13.48 7.51
CA ARG A 379 -32.56 13.03 7.16
C ARG A 379 -32.53 12.34 5.80
N VAL A 380 -33.48 11.43 5.56
CA VAL A 380 -33.59 10.74 4.26
C VAL A 380 -33.84 11.73 3.13
N ALA A 381 -34.70 12.73 3.32
CA ALA A 381 -34.92 13.78 2.32
C ALA A 381 -33.64 14.58 2.05
N LEU A 382 -32.88 14.95 3.07
CA LEU A 382 -31.60 15.66 2.93
C LEU A 382 -30.54 14.81 2.20
N SER A 383 -30.47 13.51 2.51
CA SER A 383 -29.54 12.59 1.85
C SER A 383 -29.84 12.44 0.36
N PHE A 384 -31.11 12.43 0.00
CA PHE A 384 -31.53 12.51 -1.41
C PHE A 384 -31.07 13.80 -2.08
N LEU A 385 -31.29 14.94 -1.43
CA LEU A 385 -30.82 16.20 -1.93
C LEU A 385 -29.33 16.19 -2.22
N ASP A 386 -28.55 15.71 -1.26
CA ASP A 386 -27.08 15.65 -1.39
C ASP A 386 -26.63 14.72 -2.52
N ALA A 387 -27.29 13.56 -2.67
CA ALA A 387 -27.03 12.64 -3.76
C ALA A 387 -27.36 13.27 -5.13
N PHE A 388 -28.50 13.96 -5.24
CA PHE A 388 -28.87 14.67 -6.45
C PHE A 388 -27.95 15.86 -6.75
N LYS A 389 -27.61 16.68 -5.74
CA LYS A 389 -26.62 17.76 -5.87
C LYS A 389 -25.27 17.24 -6.36
N ARG A 390 -24.82 16.13 -5.83
CA ARG A 390 -23.53 15.52 -6.23
C ARG A 390 -23.51 15.16 -7.71
N VAL A 391 -24.60 14.62 -8.21
CA VAL A 391 -24.69 14.13 -9.60
C VAL A 391 -25.00 15.26 -10.57
N PHE A 392 -25.91 16.18 -10.19
CA PHE A 392 -26.47 17.17 -11.11
C PHE A 392 -26.08 18.62 -10.82
N GLY A 393 -25.08 18.84 -9.96
CA GLY A 393 -24.83 20.07 -9.20
C GLY A 393 -24.36 21.32 -9.96
N GLY A 394 -24.13 21.30 -11.29
CA GLY A 394 -23.62 22.48 -11.99
C GLY A 394 -24.58 23.71 -11.97
N ASP A 395 -25.88 23.49 -12.00
CA ASP A 395 -26.94 24.53 -12.06
C ASP A 395 -27.94 24.43 -10.89
N TRP A 396 -27.51 23.91 -9.76
CA TRP A 396 -28.38 23.70 -8.60
C TRP A 396 -28.72 25.02 -7.91
N SER A 397 -30.02 25.27 -7.64
CA SER A 397 -30.49 26.47 -6.95
C SER A 397 -31.17 26.15 -5.62
N GLU A 398 -31.21 27.14 -4.72
CA GLU A 398 -31.94 27.04 -3.45
C GLU A 398 -33.43 26.71 -3.64
N LYS A 399 -34.03 27.19 -4.73
CA LYS A 399 -35.42 26.86 -5.06
C LYS A 399 -35.59 25.39 -5.46
N MET A 400 -34.61 24.79 -6.14
CA MET A 400 -34.61 23.35 -6.42
C MET A 400 -34.51 22.54 -5.11
N ASP A 401 -33.67 22.97 -4.18
CA ASP A 401 -33.59 22.39 -2.84
C ASP A 401 -34.95 22.37 -2.16
N HIS A 402 -35.62 23.51 -2.15
CA HIS A 402 -36.91 23.67 -1.48
C HIS A 402 -37.98 22.74 -2.07
N VAL A 403 -38.11 22.77 -3.39
CA VAL A 403 -39.09 21.93 -4.12
C VAL A 403 -38.80 20.44 -3.89
N LEU A 404 -37.56 20.00 -4.07
CA LEU A 404 -37.21 18.58 -3.91
C LEU A 404 -37.38 18.11 -2.48
N ARG A 405 -36.97 18.93 -1.50
CA ARG A 405 -37.14 18.63 -0.07
C ARG A 405 -38.60 18.37 0.31
N TYR A 406 -39.50 19.28 -0.01
CA TYR A 406 -40.91 19.15 0.33
C TYR A 406 -41.63 18.07 -0.49
N ALA A 407 -41.17 17.82 -1.75
CA ALA A 407 -41.65 16.68 -2.52
C ALA A 407 -41.27 15.35 -1.85
N MET A 408 -40.00 15.22 -1.42
CA MET A 408 -39.52 14.04 -0.72
C MET A 408 -40.24 13.83 0.61
N LEU A 409 -40.36 14.86 1.45
CA LEU A 409 -41.04 14.76 2.74
C LEU A 409 -42.51 14.33 2.58
N GLY A 410 -43.21 14.85 1.55
CA GLY A 410 -44.56 14.43 1.22
C GLY A 410 -44.63 12.96 0.82
N LEU A 411 -43.77 12.51 -0.07
CA LEU A 411 -43.74 11.14 -0.57
C LEU A 411 -43.28 10.13 0.50
N LEU A 412 -42.32 10.47 1.36
CA LEU A 412 -41.87 9.62 2.46
C LEU A 412 -42.96 9.38 3.51
N SER A 413 -44.03 10.20 3.52
CA SER A 413 -45.17 9.99 4.40
C SER A 413 -46.23 9.02 3.84
N VAL A 414 -46.12 8.68 2.53
CA VAL A 414 -47.09 7.84 1.81
C VAL A 414 -46.46 6.51 1.41
N PRO A 415 -46.90 5.36 1.98
CA PRO A 415 -46.39 4.04 1.63
C PRO A 415 -46.49 3.74 0.12
N GLY A 416 -45.50 3.04 -0.41
CA GLY A 416 -45.43 2.66 -1.84
C GLY A 416 -44.97 3.77 -2.78
N SER A 417 -44.64 4.94 -2.26
CA SER A 417 -43.96 5.99 -3.05
C SER A 417 -42.57 5.53 -3.55
N ASN A 418 -42.22 5.92 -4.76
CA ASN A 418 -40.93 5.59 -5.40
C ASN A 418 -40.44 6.74 -6.27
N ILE A 419 -39.35 6.57 -6.98
CA ILE A 419 -38.76 7.62 -7.83
C ILE A 419 -39.72 8.08 -8.96
N LEU A 420 -40.58 7.21 -9.46
CA LEU A 420 -41.61 7.57 -10.44
C LEU A 420 -42.69 8.44 -9.79
N SER A 421 -43.01 8.22 -8.51
CA SER A 421 -43.89 9.06 -7.72
C SER A 421 -43.29 10.48 -7.57
N LEU A 422 -41.98 10.61 -7.41
CA LEU A 422 -41.33 11.92 -7.36
C LEU A 422 -41.50 12.70 -8.67
N ARG A 423 -41.31 12.04 -9.81
CA ARG A 423 -41.53 12.65 -11.10
C ARG A 423 -42.98 13.10 -11.25
N ARG A 424 -43.97 12.26 -10.86
CA ARG A 424 -45.39 12.59 -10.91
C ARG A 424 -45.75 13.76 -9.99
N MET A 425 -45.22 13.78 -8.78
CA MET A 425 -45.46 14.88 -7.84
C MET A 425 -45.04 16.26 -8.39
N LEU A 426 -43.99 16.28 -9.22
CA LEU A 426 -43.52 17.51 -9.87
C LEU A 426 -44.36 17.88 -11.10
N SER A 427 -44.91 16.90 -11.84
CA SER A 427 -45.59 17.14 -13.14
C SER A 427 -47.12 17.04 -13.13
N ASP A 428 -47.71 16.33 -12.15
CA ASP A 428 -49.13 16.01 -12.06
C ASP A 428 -49.75 16.67 -10.84
N GLU A 429 -50.63 17.69 -11.11
CA GLU A 429 -51.25 18.49 -10.05
C GLU A 429 -52.24 17.68 -9.21
N GLN A 430 -52.97 16.74 -9.81
CA GLN A 430 -53.93 15.91 -9.10
C GLN A 430 -53.20 14.94 -8.15
N PHE A 431 -52.20 14.27 -8.67
CA PHE A 431 -51.36 13.38 -7.85
C PHE A 431 -50.67 14.16 -6.73
N ARG A 432 -50.14 15.33 -7.00
CA ARG A 432 -49.53 16.20 -5.97
C ARG A 432 -50.55 16.54 -4.87
N GLY A 433 -51.77 16.92 -5.24
CA GLY A 433 -52.83 17.18 -4.29
C GLY A 433 -53.21 15.99 -3.43
N ASP A 434 -53.21 14.77 -4.00
CA ASP A 434 -53.48 13.53 -3.25
C ASP A 434 -52.34 13.22 -2.23
N ILE A 435 -51.10 13.40 -2.60
CA ILE A 435 -49.96 13.23 -1.69
C ILE A 435 -50.02 14.24 -0.55
N VAL A 436 -50.24 15.52 -0.87
CA VAL A 436 -50.31 16.61 0.13
C VAL A 436 -51.44 16.39 1.12
N ARG A 437 -52.62 15.91 0.68
CA ARG A 437 -53.70 15.56 1.58
C ARG A 437 -53.36 14.46 2.56
N ARG A 438 -52.57 13.46 2.14
CA ARG A 438 -52.13 12.34 2.96
C ARG A 438 -50.88 12.66 3.82
N ALA A 439 -50.19 13.74 3.52
CA ALA A 439 -49.01 14.16 4.27
C ALA A 439 -49.40 14.47 5.73
N THR A 440 -48.59 13.99 6.65
CA THR A 440 -48.80 14.23 8.12
C THR A 440 -48.09 15.49 8.60
N ASP A 441 -47.13 16.00 7.83
CA ASP A 441 -46.34 17.18 8.18
C ASP A 441 -46.98 18.48 7.69
N GLU A 442 -47.32 19.35 8.62
CA GLU A 442 -47.95 20.64 8.33
C GLU A 442 -47.03 21.57 7.49
N SER A 443 -45.71 21.44 7.60
CA SER A 443 -44.79 22.22 6.79
C SER A 443 -44.88 21.84 5.30
N VAL A 444 -45.07 20.57 5.00
CA VAL A 444 -45.31 20.06 3.64
C VAL A 444 -46.62 20.61 3.06
N LYS A 445 -47.71 20.57 3.88
CA LYS A 445 -48.99 21.14 3.44
C LYS A 445 -48.89 22.63 3.17
N ARG A 446 -48.28 23.38 4.11
CA ARG A 446 -48.10 24.82 3.99
C ARG A 446 -47.32 25.18 2.71
N PHE A 447 -46.22 24.47 2.46
CA PHE A 447 -45.41 24.73 1.27
C PHE A 447 -46.22 24.51 -0.02
N TRP A 448 -46.87 23.35 -0.18
CA TRP A 448 -47.53 23.01 -1.44
C TRP A 448 -48.89 23.71 -1.65
N LEU A 449 -49.62 24.00 -0.57
CA LEU A 449 -50.94 24.65 -0.67
C LEU A 449 -50.87 26.18 -0.65
N ARG A 450 -49.79 26.77 -0.14
CA ARG A 450 -49.67 28.22 -0.02
C ARG A 450 -48.44 28.74 -0.76
N ASP A 451 -47.26 28.45 -0.26
CA ASP A 451 -46.01 29.07 -0.74
C ASP A 451 -45.74 28.74 -2.22
N PHE A 452 -46.05 27.52 -2.64
CA PHE A 452 -45.93 27.06 -4.01
C PHE A 452 -46.99 27.73 -4.92
N VAL A 453 -48.25 27.79 -4.46
CA VAL A 453 -49.34 28.38 -5.26
C VAL A 453 -49.12 29.87 -5.46
N GLU A 454 -48.71 30.61 -4.42
CA GLU A 454 -48.43 32.07 -4.49
C GLU A 454 -47.30 32.38 -5.45
N ARG A 455 -46.36 31.44 -5.66
CA ARG A 455 -45.18 31.65 -6.52
C ARG A 455 -45.04 30.60 -7.61
N ARG A 456 -46.16 30.05 -8.07
CA ARG A 456 -46.24 28.92 -9.02
C ARG A 456 -45.35 29.09 -10.21
N GLN A 457 -45.49 30.22 -10.92
CA GLN A 457 -44.69 30.50 -12.10
C GLN A 457 -43.18 30.48 -11.84
N ALA A 458 -42.73 31.06 -10.73
CA ALA A 458 -41.32 31.11 -10.36
C ALA A 458 -40.72 29.74 -10.00
N PHE A 459 -41.56 28.76 -9.64
CA PHE A 459 -41.12 27.39 -9.39
C PHE A 459 -41.24 26.49 -10.62
N GLU A 460 -42.30 26.62 -11.41
CA GLU A 460 -42.56 25.77 -12.60
C GLU A 460 -41.61 26.07 -13.77
N GLU A 461 -41.37 27.34 -14.10
CA GLU A 461 -40.58 27.75 -15.28
C GLU A 461 -39.08 27.56 -15.15
N GLY A 462 -38.55 27.32 -13.94
CA GLY A 462 -37.13 27.11 -13.68
C GLY A 462 -36.84 25.85 -12.88
N PRO A 463 -37.06 25.85 -11.54
CA PRO A 463 -36.65 24.77 -10.66
C PRO A 463 -37.30 23.41 -11.00
N ILE A 464 -38.61 23.36 -11.21
CA ILE A 464 -39.33 22.11 -11.50
C ILE A 464 -38.94 21.57 -12.87
N SER A 465 -38.88 22.42 -13.90
CA SER A 465 -38.48 22.00 -15.23
C SER A 465 -37.07 21.37 -15.21
N ARG A 466 -36.12 21.97 -14.52
CA ARG A 466 -34.77 21.43 -14.40
C ARG A 466 -34.77 20.11 -13.64
N LEU A 467 -35.49 20.00 -12.54
CA LEU A 467 -35.61 18.74 -11.78
C LEU A 467 -36.25 17.63 -12.63
N LEU A 468 -37.30 17.95 -13.42
CA LEU A 468 -37.96 17.00 -14.31
C LEU A 468 -36.97 16.51 -15.38
N ASN A 469 -36.23 17.43 -16.02
CA ASN A 469 -35.23 17.08 -17.04
C ASN A 469 -34.19 16.11 -16.46
N ARG A 470 -33.70 16.38 -15.26
CA ARG A 470 -32.71 15.50 -14.57
C ARG A 470 -33.31 14.15 -14.17
N LEU A 471 -34.55 14.13 -13.70
CA LEU A 471 -35.27 12.88 -13.41
C LEU A 471 -35.55 12.09 -14.69
N ASP A 472 -35.92 12.76 -15.81
CA ASP A 472 -36.15 12.10 -17.07
C ASP A 472 -34.87 11.54 -17.69
N GLU A 473 -33.74 12.22 -17.52
CA GLU A 473 -32.41 11.72 -17.87
C GLU A 473 -32.09 10.43 -17.09
N LEU A 474 -32.24 10.45 -15.77
CA LEU A 474 -32.05 9.27 -14.92
C LEU A 474 -32.97 8.11 -15.30
N LEU A 475 -34.25 8.42 -15.52
CA LEU A 475 -35.30 7.42 -15.83
C LEU A 475 -35.31 6.98 -17.30
N SER A 476 -34.50 7.60 -18.16
CA SER A 476 -34.28 7.17 -19.55
C SER A 476 -33.62 5.77 -19.58
N SER A 477 -32.74 5.50 -18.62
CA SER A 477 -32.16 4.18 -18.43
C SER A 477 -33.21 3.16 -17.98
N GLU A 478 -33.47 2.15 -18.81
CA GLU A 478 -34.43 1.10 -18.50
C GLU A 478 -34.06 0.33 -17.23
N ASN A 479 -32.77 0.04 -17.05
CA ASN A 479 -32.26 -0.65 -15.87
C ASN A 479 -32.54 0.15 -14.59
N ILE A 480 -32.21 1.42 -14.56
CA ILE A 480 -32.45 2.29 -13.41
C ILE A 480 -33.94 2.41 -13.12
N ARG A 481 -34.76 2.55 -14.16
CA ARG A 481 -36.21 2.62 -14.02
C ARG A 481 -36.80 1.33 -13.45
N ASN A 482 -36.31 0.16 -13.87
CA ASN A 482 -36.74 -1.14 -13.35
C ASN A 482 -36.29 -1.37 -11.91
N ILE A 483 -35.19 -0.76 -11.47
CA ILE A 483 -34.69 -0.86 -10.09
C ILE A 483 -35.44 0.09 -9.16
N LEU A 484 -35.34 1.40 -9.44
CA LEU A 484 -35.88 2.47 -8.56
C LEU A 484 -37.39 2.68 -8.69
N GLY A 485 -38.03 2.13 -9.71
CA GLY A 485 -39.46 2.23 -9.96
C GLY A 485 -40.30 1.20 -9.20
N GLN A 486 -39.71 0.25 -8.52
CA GLN A 486 -40.41 -0.72 -7.70
C GLN A 486 -40.91 -0.07 -6.37
N SER A 487 -42.07 -0.43 -5.89
CA SER A 487 -42.63 0.09 -4.64
C SER A 487 -42.18 -0.68 -3.41
N GLU A 488 -41.77 -1.92 -3.58
CA GLU A 488 -41.26 -2.78 -2.51
C GLU A 488 -39.74 -2.80 -2.52
N ASN A 489 -39.14 -2.96 -1.35
CA ASN A 489 -37.69 -3.07 -1.20
C ASN A 489 -37.36 -4.49 -0.69
N ALA A 490 -36.66 -5.28 -1.53
CA ALA A 490 -36.21 -6.61 -1.13
C ALA A 490 -34.93 -6.56 -0.27
N PHE A 491 -34.24 -5.42 -0.27
CA PHE A 491 -32.96 -5.22 0.44
C PHE A 491 -33.18 -4.58 1.80
N ASN A 492 -33.52 -5.39 2.79
CA ASN A 492 -33.66 -4.94 4.18
C ASN A 492 -32.30 -4.96 4.88
N PHE A 493 -31.54 -3.88 4.77
CA PHE A 493 -30.20 -3.76 5.35
C PHE A 493 -30.17 -3.93 6.86
N ARG A 494 -31.22 -3.53 7.59
CA ARG A 494 -31.34 -3.77 9.04
C ARG A 494 -31.32 -5.28 9.35
N SER A 495 -32.15 -6.04 8.64
CA SER A 495 -32.21 -7.50 8.80
C SER A 495 -30.88 -8.14 8.38
N PHE A 496 -30.22 -7.63 7.34
CA PHE A 496 -28.91 -8.14 6.89
C PHE A 496 -27.83 -7.92 7.95
N MET A 497 -27.79 -6.76 8.57
CA MET A 497 -26.87 -6.47 9.67
C MET A 497 -27.11 -7.39 10.87
N ASP A 498 -28.37 -7.53 11.29
CA ASP A 498 -28.72 -8.30 12.49
C ASP A 498 -28.56 -9.82 12.29
N SER A 499 -28.69 -10.31 11.05
CA SER A 499 -28.42 -11.71 10.69
C SER A 499 -26.99 -12.00 10.23
N GLY A 500 -26.15 -10.97 10.07
CA GLY A 500 -24.75 -11.14 9.65
C GLY A 500 -24.58 -11.56 8.19
N LYS A 501 -25.41 -11.01 7.29
CA LYS A 501 -25.34 -11.29 5.84
C LYS A 501 -24.11 -10.63 5.20
N ILE A 502 -23.72 -11.15 4.03
CA ILE A 502 -22.65 -10.65 3.17
C ILE A 502 -23.31 -9.96 1.99
N VAL A 503 -23.27 -8.64 1.95
CA VAL A 503 -23.95 -7.83 0.93
C VAL A 503 -22.92 -7.36 -0.09
N LEU A 504 -23.00 -7.84 -1.33
CA LEU A 504 -22.07 -7.52 -2.41
C LEU A 504 -22.78 -6.60 -3.41
N ILE A 505 -22.34 -5.35 -3.47
CA ILE A 505 -22.95 -4.29 -4.28
C ILE A 505 -22.00 -3.98 -5.45
N LYS A 506 -22.37 -4.43 -6.64
CA LYS A 506 -21.62 -4.31 -7.87
C LYS A 506 -22.18 -3.17 -8.72
N ILE A 507 -21.63 -1.97 -8.62
CA ILE A 507 -22.10 -0.79 -9.36
C ILE A 507 -21.19 -0.53 -10.57
N SER A 508 -21.33 -1.33 -11.63
CA SER A 508 -20.48 -1.23 -12.82
C SER A 508 -20.72 0.06 -13.60
N LYS A 509 -19.88 1.07 -13.42
CA LYS A 509 -19.94 2.36 -14.13
C LYS A 509 -19.96 2.22 -15.65
N GLY A 510 -19.24 1.26 -16.20
CA GLY A 510 -19.21 0.99 -17.63
C GLY A 510 -20.58 0.61 -18.22
N VAL A 511 -21.47 0.02 -17.41
CA VAL A 511 -22.82 -0.39 -17.82
C VAL A 511 -23.87 0.67 -17.49
N LEU A 512 -23.76 1.29 -16.32
CA LEU A 512 -24.78 2.22 -15.80
C LEU A 512 -24.53 3.68 -16.22
N GLY A 513 -23.32 4.02 -16.59
CA GLY A 513 -22.84 5.40 -16.68
C GLY A 513 -22.42 5.96 -15.31
N SER A 514 -21.53 6.95 -15.33
CA SER A 514 -20.91 7.49 -14.11
C SER A 514 -21.93 8.12 -13.14
N GLU A 515 -22.89 8.89 -13.68
CA GLU A 515 -23.89 9.61 -12.89
C GLU A 515 -24.85 8.66 -12.17
N ASN A 516 -25.42 7.70 -12.90
CA ASN A 516 -26.31 6.69 -12.34
C ASN A 516 -25.64 5.84 -11.29
N ALA A 517 -24.39 5.43 -11.55
CA ALA A 517 -23.59 4.66 -10.60
C ALA A 517 -23.31 5.45 -9.32
N THR A 518 -22.94 6.73 -9.44
CA THR A 518 -22.70 7.62 -8.30
C THR A 518 -23.98 7.82 -7.47
N LEU A 519 -25.10 8.12 -8.13
CA LEU A 519 -26.39 8.30 -7.44
C LEU A 519 -26.78 7.04 -6.68
N LEU A 520 -26.80 5.89 -7.37
CA LEU A 520 -27.24 4.63 -6.80
C LEU A 520 -26.35 4.20 -5.61
N GLY A 521 -25.02 4.32 -5.75
CA GLY A 521 -24.09 4.00 -4.67
C GLY A 521 -24.22 4.92 -3.46
N THR A 522 -24.44 6.21 -3.69
CA THR A 522 -24.68 7.18 -2.61
C THR A 522 -25.96 6.84 -1.86
N LEU A 523 -27.04 6.54 -2.57
CA LEU A 523 -28.32 6.16 -1.94
C LEU A 523 -28.21 4.84 -1.16
N LEU A 524 -27.44 3.86 -1.67
CA LEU A 524 -27.20 2.60 -0.97
C LEU A 524 -26.40 2.79 0.32
N ILE A 525 -25.35 3.59 0.31
CA ILE A 525 -24.57 3.93 1.51
C ILE A 525 -25.49 4.55 2.58
N TRP A 526 -26.34 5.47 2.17
CA TRP A 526 -27.29 6.09 3.07
C TRP A 526 -28.29 5.10 3.65
N LYS A 527 -28.84 4.19 2.85
CA LYS A 527 -29.76 3.15 3.36
C LYS A 527 -29.08 2.20 4.32
N ILE A 528 -27.81 1.88 4.10
CA ILE A 528 -27.01 1.08 5.05
C ILE A 528 -26.81 1.86 6.36
N TYR A 529 -26.52 3.15 6.29
CA TYR A 529 -26.38 3.98 7.49
C TYR A 529 -27.71 4.18 8.24
N GLU A 530 -28.80 4.44 7.53
CA GLU A 530 -30.15 4.51 8.10
C GLU A 530 -30.51 3.21 8.84
N ALA A 531 -30.21 2.07 8.22
CA ALA A 531 -30.39 0.76 8.85
C ALA A 531 -29.55 0.60 10.12
N ALA A 532 -28.32 1.09 10.13
CA ALA A 532 -27.47 1.09 11.33
C ALA A 532 -28.05 1.97 12.43
N MET A 533 -28.44 3.22 12.13
CA MET A 533 -29.08 4.12 13.09
C MET A 533 -30.37 3.55 13.68
N SER A 534 -31.15 2.82 12.87
CA SER A 534 -32.40 2.19 13.35
C SER A 534 -32.16 1.19 14.48
N ARG A 535 -30.91 0.73 14.67
CA ARG A 535 -30.49 -0.15 15.78
C ARG A 535 -30.45 0.56 17.15
N ALA A 536 -30.75 1.86 17.19
CA ALA A 536 -30.91 2.59 18.43
C ALA A 536 -32.01 2.00 19.34
N ASP A 537 -32.97 1.24 18.78
CA ASP A 537 -34.07 0.56 19.49
C ASP A 537 -33.62 -0.70 20.22
N MET A 538 -32.37 -1.14 20.09
CA MET A 538 -31.83 -2.33 20.75
C MET A 538 -30.62 -1.99 21.62
N PRO A 539 -30.37 -2.77 22.71
CA PRO A 539 -29.16 -2.60 23.53
C PRO A 539 -27.87 -2.66 22.74
N ALA A 540 -26.89 -1.87 23.13
CA ALA A 540 -25.61 -1.78 22.40
C ALA A 540 -24.89 -3.14 22.31
N GLU A 541 -24.96 -3.94 23.37
CA GLU A 541 -24.35 -5.26 23.49
C GLU A 541 -24.97 -6.31 22.53
N SER A 542 -26.25 -6.10 22.16
CA SER A 542 -26.95 -6.99 21.22
C SER A 542 -26.73 -6.65 19.77
N ARG A 543 -26.06 -5.50 19.47
CA ARG A 543 -25.77 -5.07 18.11
C ARG A 543 -24.58 -5.86 17.59
N LYS A 544 -24.81 -6.71 16.57
CA LYS A 544 -23.73 -7.39 15.88
C LYS A 544 -22.86 -6.39 15.11
N ASP A 545 -21.55 -6.63 15.09
CA ASP A 545 -20.64 -5.86 14.25
C ASP A 545 -20.96 -6.08 12.78
N PHE A 546 -20.92 -5.00 12.03
CA PHE A 546 -21.12 -5.01 10.59
C PHE A 546 -20.12 -4.08 9.93
N SER A 547 -19.44 -4.57 8.89
CA SER A 547 -18.39 -3.81 8.18
C SER A 547 -18.88 -3.33 6.84
N LEU A 548 -18.74 -2.02 6.57
CA LEU A 548 -18.99 -1.44 5.26
C LEU A 548 -17.65 -1.13 4.58
N TYR A 549 -17.41 -1.78 3.47
CA TYR A 549 -16.25 -1.57 2.60
C TYR A 549 -16.65 -0.77 1.38
N VAL A 550 -15.96 0.31 1.11
CA VAL A 550 -16.22 1.17 -0.06
C VAL A 550 -14.94 1.34 -0.83
N ASP A 551 -14.86 0.71 -2.00
CA ASP A 551 -13.75 0.96 -2.92
C ASP A 551 -14.02 2.23 -3.75
N GLU A 552 -12.94 2.90 -4.18
CA GLU A 552 -13.01 4.16 -4.93
C GLU A 552 -14.03 5.16 -4.31
N PHE A 553 -13.86 5.37 -3.00
CA PHE A 553 -14.79 6.11 -2.14
C PHE A 553 -15.13 7.53 -2.66
N GLN A 554 -14.22 8.19 -3.37
CA GLN A 554 -14.46 9.52 -3.95
C GLN A 554 -15.70 9.59 -4.85
N ASN A 555 -16.15 8.45 -5.36
CA ASN A 555 -17.36 8.41 -6.19
C ASN A 555 -18.64 8.69 -5.41
N PHE A 556 -18.61 8.41 -4.09
CA PHE A 556 -19.77 8.43 -3.21
C PHE A 556 -19.66 9.45 -2.07
N ALA A 557 -18.50 10.11 -1.96
CA ALA A 557 -18.20 11.07 -0.89
C ALA A 557 -19.05 12.33 -1.02
N THR A 558 -20.09 12.48 -0.18
CA THR A 558 -20.91 13.67 -0.02
C THR A 558 -20.61 14.35 1.31
N GLU A 559 -21.00 15.61 1.49
CA GLU A 559 -20.82 16.31 2.77
C GLU A 559 -21.54 15.60 3.92
N SER A 560 -22.72 15.05 3.67
CA SER A 560 -23.46 14.26 4.64
C SER A 560 -22.72 13.01 5.12
N PHE A 561 -21.70 12.52 4.36
CA PHE A 561 -20.88 11.41 4.81
C PHE A 561 -20.08 11.72 6.08
N THR A 562 -19.89 12.99 6.40
CA THR A 562 -19.27 13.43 7.65
C THR A 562 -20.04 12.98 8.88
N GLU A 563 -21.38 12.93 8.80
CA GLU A 563 -22.25 12.38 9.87
C GLU A 563 -22.03 10.88 10.03
N ILE A 564 -21.93 10.15 8.91
CA ILE A 564 -21.68 8.70 8.93
C ILE A 564 -20.40 8.38 9.68
N LEU A 565 -19.30 9.09 9.37
CA LEU A 565 -18.01 8.89 10.03
C LEU A 565 -18.02 9.21 11.53
N SER A 566 -18.83 10.16 11.96
CA SER A 566 -18.87 10.57 13.36
C SER A 566 -19.80 9.71 14.24
N GLU A 567 -20.90 9.17 13.67
CA GLU A 567 -21.96 8.54 14.45
C GLU A 567 -22.06 7.01 14.30
N SER A 568 -21.63 6.43 13.17
CA SER A 568 -21.84 5.01 12.85
C SER A 568 -21.23 4.03 13.85
N ARG A 569 -20.15 4.41 14.53
CA ARG A 569 -19.51 3.63 15.59
C ARG A 569 -20.48 3.25 16.70
N LYS A 570 -21.41 4.13 17.08
CA LYS A 570 -22.40 3.90 18.14
C LYS A 570 -23.33 2.73 17.82
N TYR A 571 -23.48 2.41 16.55
CA TYR A 571 -24.38 1.37 16.04
C TYR A 571 -23.64 0.11 15.57
N ASN A 572 -22.37 -0.05 15.97
CA ASN A 572 -21.50 -1.15 15.56
C ASN A 572 -21.36 -1.29 14.04
N LEU A 573 -21.38 -0.17 13.31
CA LEU A 573 -21.06 -0.10 11.90
C LEU A 573 -19.62 0.43 11.75
N SER A 574 -18.71 -0.42 11.27
CA SER A 574 -17.35 -0.04 10.93
C SER A 574 -17.25 0.29 9.43
N LEU A 575 -16.50 1.34 9.09
CA LEU A 575 -16.26 1.72 7.71
C LEU A 575 -14.79 1.47 7.35
N THR A 576 -14.59 0.83 6.22
CA THR A 576 -13.29 0.73 5.56
C THR A 576 -13.46 1.29 4.15
N PHE A 577 -12.77 2.38 3.86
CA PHE A 577 -12.92 3.03 2.58
C PHE A 577 -11.57 3.38 1.97
N ALA A 578 -11.49 3.21 0.65
CA ALA A 578 -10.26 3.33 -0.11
C ALA A 578 -10.41 4.34 -1.26
N ASN A 579 -9.34 5.10 -1.53
CA ASN A 579 -9.22 5.93 -2.72
C ASN A 579 -7.78 6.01 -3.22
N GLN A 580 -7.60 6.56 -4.42
CA GLN A 580 -6.28 6.56 -5.07
C GLN A 580 -5.41 7.72 -4.60
N TYR A 581 -5.98 8.91 -4.38
CA TYR A 581 -5.29 10.09 -3.88
C TYR A 581 -6.24 11.05 -3.16
N LEU A 582 -5.69 11.82 -2.22
CA LEU A 582 -6.45 12.70 -1.31
C LEU A 582 -7.20 13.83 -2.01
N GLY A 583 -6.66 14.33 -3.11
CA GLY A 583 -7.27 15.41 -3.90
C GLY A 583 -8.63 15.05 -4.52
N GLN A 584 -8.97 13.75 -4.59
CA GLN A 584 -10.28 13.29 -5.06
C GLN A 584 -11.41 13.57 -4.07
N LEU A 585 -11.08 13.77 -2.79
CA LEU A 585 -12.08 14.00 -1.74
C LEU A 585 -12.44 15.49 -1.62
N PRO A 586 -13.73 15.83 -1.48
CA PRO A 586 -14.14 17.19 -1.12
C PRO A 586 -13.43 17.66 0.17
N GLY A 587 -13.07 18.93 0.23
CA GLY A 587 -12.32 19.51 1.36
C GLY A 587 -12.90 19.21 2.73
N PRO A 588 -14.22 19.41 2.97
CA PRO A 588 -14.88 19.09 4.24
C PRO A 588 -14.77 17.60 4.59
N VAL A 589 -15.02 16.70 3.63
CA VAL A 589 -14.92 15.24 3.83
C VAL A 589 -13.50 14.84 4.21
N ARG A 590 -12.48 15.35 3.49
CA ARG A 590 -11.07 15.07 3.78
C ARG A 590 -10.69 15.47 5.22
N LYS A 591 -11.09 16.65 5.66
CA LYS A 591 -10.85 17.11 7.05
C LYS A 591 -11.53 16.16 8.07
N THR A 592 -12.76 15.75 7.80
CA THR A 592 -13.50 14.84 8.68
C THR A 592 -12.87 13.45 8.73
N VAL A 593 -12.34 12.95 7.62
CA VAL A 593 -11.61 11.67 7.56
C VAL A 593 -10.44 11.71 8.53
N PHE A 594 -9.54 12.67 8.42
CA PHE A 594 -8.38 12.78 9.33
C PHE A 594 -8.76 13.05 10.80
N GLY A 595 -9.92 13.68 11.04
CA GLY A 595 -10.39 13.96 12.41
C GLY A 595 -11.10 12.79 13.11
N ASN A 596 -11.75 11.89 12.36
CA ASN A 596 -12.60 10.84 12.95
C ASN A 596 -12.10 9.41 12.73
N VAL A 597 -11.19 9.20 11.80
CA VAL A 597 -10.65 7.86 11.50
C VAL A 597 -9.40 7.60 12.34
N ALA A 598 -9.44 6.56 13.16
CA ALA A 598 -8.32 6.22 14.03
C ALA A 598 -7.31 5.26 13.36
N ASN A 599 -7.70 4.60 12.27
CA ASN A 599 -6.84 3.67 11.56
C ASN A 599 -6.56 4.22 10.16
N LEU A 600 -5.34 4.64 9.90
CA LEU A 600 -4.89 5.21 8.64
C LEU A 600 -3.81 4.32 8.03
N LEU A 601 -4.06 3.82 6.81
CA LEU A 601 -3.12 2.99 6.06
C LEU A 601 -2.79 3.64 4.73
N SER A 602 -1.50 3.87 4.50
CA SER A 602 -1.01 4.42 3.24
C SER A 602 -0.10 3.43 2.53
N PHE A 603 -0.49 3.02 1.36
CA PHE A 603 0.40 2.46 0.36
C PHE A 603 1.18 3.57 -0.35
N ARG A 604 1.91 3.21 -1.41
CA ARG A 604 2.62 4.19 -2.24
C ARG A 604 1.66 5.23 -2.82
N VAL A 605 2.02 6.52 -2.67
CA VAL A 605 1.22 7.68 -3.12
C VAL A 605 2.01 8.62 -4.03
N GLY A 606 1.38 9.67 -4.53
CA GLY A 606 2.02 10.76 -5.27
C GLY A 606 2.68 11.78 -4.35
N ALA A 607 3.47 12.70 -4.91
CA ALA A 607 4.21 13.71 -4.16
C ALA A 607 3.30 14.63 -3.32
N ASP A 608 2.20 15.11 -3.90
CA ASP A 608 1.28 16.03 -3.21
C ASP A 608 0.63 15.36 -1.99
N ASP A 609 0.21 14.11 -2.12
CA ASP A 609 -0.37 13.33 -1.02
C ASP A 609 0.68 12.95 0.01
N ALA A 610 1.90 12.63 -0.43
CA ALA A 610 3.00 12.26 0.45
C ALA A 610 3.32 13.38 1.44
N ALA A 611 3.35 14.64 0.99
CA ALA A 611 3.59 15.81 1.85
C ALA A 611 2.53 15.96 2.97
N ILE A 612 1.27 15.63 2.67
CA ILE A 612 0.17 15.68 3.66
C ILE A 612 0.27 14.48 4.61
N LEU A 613 0.42 13.27 4.05
CA LEU A 613 0.42 12.03 4.82
C LEU A 613 1.66 11.87 5.70
N ALA A 614 2.81 12.40 5.27
CA ALA A 614 4.01 12.40 6.10
C ALA A 614 3.81 13.12 7.43
N GLN A 615 2.92 14.12 7.49
CA GLN A 615 2.58 14.79 8.75
C GLN A 615 1.80 13.89 9.70
N GLU A 616 0.92 13.02 9.15
CA GLU A 616 0.14 12.06 9.93
C GLU A 616 0.98 10.89 10.46
N PHE A 617 2.03 10.52 9.73
CA PHE A 617 2.91 9.40 10.08
C PHE A 617 4.19 9.82 10.82
N LYS A 618 4.35 11.10 11.19
CA LYS A 618 5.48 11.55 12.03
C LYS A 618 5.55 10.77 13.35
N PRO A 619 6.79 10.51 13.86
CA PRO A 619 8.11 10.94 13.34
C PRO A 619 8.70 10.00 12.29
N LEU A 620 7.99 8.93 11.89
CA LEU A 620 8.55 7.81 11.14
C LEU A 620 8.85 8.13 9.68
N SER A 621 7.97 8.82 8.96
CA SER A 621 8.10 8.97 7.51
C SER A 621 8.42 10.38 7.04
N GLY A 622 9.22 10.48 5.98
CA GLY A 622 9.33 11.64 5.11
C GLY A 622 8.49 11.48 3.84
N ASP A 623 8.43 12.53 3.02
CA ASP A 623 7.65 12.53 1.77
C ASP A 623 8.17 11.47 0.78
N GLU A 624 9.50 11.32 0.68
CA GLU A 624 10.14 10.36 -0.21
C GLU A 624 9.83 8.91 0.16
N ASP A 625 9.70 8.62 1.45
CA ASP A 625 9.40 7.27 1.94
C ASP A 625 8.06 6.77 1.42
N LEU A 626 7.02 7.62 1.45
CA LEU A 626 5.67 7.29 0.99
C LEU A 626 5.57 7.18 -0.54
N GLN A 627 6.41 7.93 -1.27
CA GLN A 627 6.47 7.88 -2.74
C GLN A 627 7.13 6.60 -3.25
N ASN A 628 8.05 6.04 -2.46
CA ASN A 628 8.91 4.94 -2.87
C ASN A 628 8.58 3.60 -2.22
N LEU A 629 7.45 3.49 -1.52
CA LEU A 629 7.00 2.23 -0.92
C LEU A 629 6.96 1.09 -1.95
N PRO A 630 7.55 -0.05 -1.63
CA PRO A 630 7.41 -1.27 -2.43
C PRO A 630 5.97 -1.74 -2.56
N LEU A 631 5.71 -2.61 -3.53
CA LEU A 631 4.39 -3.20 -3.73
C LEU A 631 3.92 -3.94 -2.47
N ARG A 632 2.66 -3.69 -2.06
CA ARG A 632 2.01 -4.31 -0.90
C ARG A 632 2.60 -3.90 0.46
N GLU A 633 3.57 -3.01 0.50
CA GLU A 633 4.05 -2.41 1.74
C GLU A 633 3.31 -1.13 2.05
N PHE A 634 3.16 -0.85 3.33
CA PHE A 634 2.36 0.29 3.79
C PHE A 634 2.90 0.88 5.10
N TYR A 635 2.57 2.15 5.31
CA TYR A 635 2.58 2.78 6.62
C TYR A 635 1.21 2.64 7.27
N LEU A 636 1.20 2.33 8.55
CA LEU A 636 -0.02 2.16 9.34
C LEU A 636 0.07 2.91 10.66
N LYS A 637 -0.94 3.74 10.90
CA LYS A 637 -1.26 4.33 12.19
C LYS A 637 -2.58 3.72 12.63
N MET A 638 -2.61 3.02 13.76
CA MET A 638 -3.80 2.29 14.16
C MET A 638 -4.14 2.48 15.65
N SER A 639 -5.40 2.26 15.97
CA SER A 639 -5.88 2.19 17.35
C SER A 639 -5.67 0.77 17.88
N ILE A 640 -5.18 0.67 19.11
CA ILE A 640 -5.10 -0.56 19.89
C ILE A 640 -5.74 -0.28 21.26
N ASP A 641 -6.76 -1.05 21.60
CA ASP A 641 -7.54 -0.89 22.84
C ASP A 641 -8.07 0.54 23.04
N GLY A 642 -8.47 1.17 21.94
CA GLY A 642 -9.01 2.52 21.93
C GLY A 642 -7.98 3.65 21.93
N GLN A 643 -6.68 3.37 21.98
CA GLN A 643 -5.61 4.35 21.92
C GLN A 643 -4.91 4.31 20.58
N VAL A 644 -4.74 5.46 19.94
CA VAL A 644 -3.98 5.57 18.69
C VAL A 644 -2.49 5.39 19.02
N GLN A 645 -1.84 4.49 18.31
CA GLN A 645 -0.42 4.15 18.47
C GLN A 645 0.44 4.94 17.49
N ASP A 646 1.75 4.93 17.75
CA ASP A 646 2.73 5.45 16.80
C ASP A 646 2.69 4.66 15.48
N SER A 647 3.04 5.35 14.41
CA SER A 647 3.06 4.78 13.09
C SER A 647 4.14 3.71 12.94
N PHE A 648 3.86 2.67 12.19
CA PHE A 648 4.81 1.61 11.88
C PHE A 648 4.60 1.10 10.44
N THR A 649 5.48 0.24 9.98
CA THR A 649 5.40 -0.33 8.63
C THR A 649 5.00 -1.80 8.66
N GLY A 650 4.32 -2.20 7.59
CA GLY A 650 3.93 -3.58 7.37
C GLY A 650 3.79 -3.91 5.90
N ARG A 651 3.55 -5.18 5.63
CA ARG A 651 3.24 -5.72 4.32
C ARG A 651 1.96 -6.55 4.39
N THR A 652 1.09 -6.46 3.38
CA THR A 652 -0.10 -7.32 3.30
C THR A 652 0.32 -8.79 3.19
N ILE A 653 -0.38 -9.66 3.91
CA ILE A 653 -0.21 -11.12 3.77
C ILE A 653 -0.67 -11.56 2.39
N ASP A 654 -0.24 -12.74 1.95
CA ASP A 654 -0.69 -13.30 0.68
C ASP A 654 -2.14 -13.79 0.81
N LEU A 655 -2.97 -13.36 -0.13
CA LEU A 655 -4.36 -13.82 -0.24
C LEU A 655 -4.35 -15.28 -0.72
N LYS A 656 -4.97 -16.15 0.05
CA LYS A 656 -5.18 -17.53 -0.36
C LYS A 656 -6.43 -17.63 -1.23
N HIS A 657 -6.23 -17.86 -2.51
CA HIS A 657 -7.34 -18.16 -3.42
C HIS A 657 -7.77 -19.62 -3.26
N PRO A 658 -9.08 -19.89 -3.14
CA PRO A 658 -9.58 -21.25 -3.13
C PRO A 658 -9.32 -21.94 -4.49
N SER A 659 -9.27 -23.24 -4.48
CA SER A 659 -9.22 -24.04 -5.71
C SER A 659 -10.52 -23.90 -6.53
N ASP A 660 -10.50 -24.21 -7.83
CA ASP A 660 -11.70 -24.11 -8.67
C ASP A 660 -12.87 -24.94 -8.14
N LYS A 661 -12.60 -26.05 -7.43
CA LYS A 661 -13.60 -26.89 -6.78
C LYS A 661 -14.29 -26.21 -5.58
N GLU A 662 -13.66 -25.20 -4.99
CA GLU A 662 -14.14 -24.44 -3.85
C GLU A 662 -14.71 -23.06 -4.25
N ASN A 663 -14.93 -22.85 -5.54
CA ASN A 663 -15.53 -21.63 -6.06
C ASN A 663 -17.07 -21.77 -6.08
N TYR A 664 -17.73 -21.09 -5.17
CA TYR A 664 -19.20 -21.10 -5.01
C TYR A 664 -19.90 -19.89 -5.62
N ALA A 665 -19.24 -19.05 -6.40
CA ALA A 665 -19.79 -17.80 -6.96
C ALA A 665 -21.12 -18.02 -7.70
N ALA A 666 -21.20 -19.03 -8.57
CA ALA A 666 -22.43 -19.36 -9.31
C ALA A 666 -23.61 -19.73 -8.39
N GLN A 667 -23.32 -20.42 -7.28
CA GLN A 667 -24.35 -20.79 -6.29
C GLN A 667 -24.82 -19.56 -5.50
N CYS A 668 -23.91 -18.64 -5.18
CA CYS A 668 -24.24 -17.36 -4.54
C CYS A 668 -25.17 -16.53 -5.44
N ILE A 669 -24.84 -16.39 -6.73
CA ILE A 669 -25.66 -15.66 -7.70
C ILE A 669 -27.05 -16.27 -7.80
N LYS A 670 -27.13 -17.59 -7.97
CA LYS A 670 -28.41 -18.31 -8.08
C LYS A 670 -29.26 -18.10 -6.84
N HIS A 671 -28.70 -18.27 -5.63
CA HIS A 671 -29.41 -18.11 -4.38
C HIS A 671 -29.90 -16.66 -4.20
N SER A 672 -29.03 -15.68 -4.46
CA SER A 672 -29.37 -14.26 -4.31
C SER A 672 -30.49 -13.84 -5.27
N ARG A 673 -30.43 -14.25 -6.54
CA ARG A 673 -31.51 -14.00 -7.53
C ARG A 673 -32.86 -14.56 -7.08
N GLN A 674 -32.87 -15.79 -6.60
CA GLN A 674 -34.11 -16.45 -6.14
C GLN A 674 -34.73 -15.79 -4.92
N THR A 675 -33.93 -15.20 -4.04
CA THR A 675 -34.36 -14.66 -2.74
C THR A 675 -34.67 -13.16 -2.80
N TYR A 676 -33.88 -12.39 -3.55
CA TYR A 676 -33.90 -10.93 -3.47
C TYR A 676 -34.23 -10.21 -4.78
N CYS A 677 -34.37 -10.94 -5.89
CA CYS A 677 -34.68 -10.33 -7.19
C CYS A 677 -35.99 -10.91 -7.74
N LYS A 678 -36.65 -10.14 -8.61
CA LYS A 678 -37.81 -10.58 -9.37
C LYS A 678 -37.45 -10.67 -10.85
N PRO A 679 -37.96 -11.68 -11.60
CA PRO A 679 -37.78 -11.73 -13.05
C PRO A 679 -38.31 -10.43 -13.71
N LEU A 680 -37.63 -9.97 -14.75
CA LEU A 680 -37.95 -8.71 -15.43
C LEU A 680 -39.42 -8.63 -15.88
N GLU A 681 -40.01 -9.73 -16.36
CA GLU A 681 -41.42 -9.78 -16.78
C GLU A 681 -42.37 -9.45 -15.64
N GLN A 682 -42.10 -9.95 -14.44
CA GLN A 682 -42.88 -9.64 -13.25
C GLN A 682 -42.75 -8.17 -12.85
N VAL A 683 -41.56 -7.61 -12.93
CA VAL A 683 -41.32 -6.18 -12.64
C VAL A 683 -42.10 -5.31 -13.62
N LYS A 684 -42.05 -5.62 -14.93
CA LYS A 684 -42.82 -4.89 -15.96
C LYS A 684 -44.34 -5.01 -15.76
N GLY A 685 -44.82 -6.20 -15.39
CA GLY A 685 -46.23 -6.42 -15.09
C GLY A 685 -46.73 -5.64 -13.88
N LEU A 686 -45.92 -5.55 -12.80
CA LEU A 686 -46.24 -4.73 -11.60
C LEU A 686 -46.25 -3.24 -11.95
N ALA A 687 -45.32 -2.75 -12.71
CA ALA A 687 -45.27 -1.36 -13.16
C ALA A 687 -46.47 -0.96 -14.02
N GLN A 688 -46.99 -1.86 -14.88
CA GLN A 688 -48.21 -1.65 -15.67
C GLN A 688 -49.45 -1.59 -14.78
N ARG A 689 -49.59 -2.49 -13.81
CA ARG A 689 -50.72 -2.48 -12.86
C ARG A 689 -50.74 -1.20 -12.01
N GLN A 690 -49.59 -0.72 -11.56
CA GLN A 690 -49.50 0.54 -10.83
C GLN A 690 -49.93 1.74 -11.69
N ARG A 691 -49.59 1.77 -12.98
CA ARG A 691 -50.09 2.78 -13.94
C ARG A 691 -51.61 2.69 -14.14
N ALA A 692 -52.16 1.50 -14.25
CA ALA A 692 -53.61 1.27 -14.42
C ALA A 692 -54.42 1.68 -13.19
N HIS A 693 -53.96 1.42 -11.97
CA HIS A 693 -54.61 1.86 -10.72
C HIS A 693 -54.50 3.37 -10.50
N SER A 694 -53.53 4.04 -11.09
CA SER A 694 -53.34 5.48 -11.01
C SER A 694 -54.24 6.25 -12.02
N VAL A 695 -54.75 5.58 -13.04
CA VAL A 695 -55.76 6.08 -13.98
C VAL A 695 -57.09 5.54 -13.46
N GLY A 696 -57.61 6.12 -12.38
CA GLY A 696 -58.99 5.83 -11.90
C GLY A 696 -60.01 6.04 -13.05
N PRO A 697 -61.20 5.38 -12.99
CA PRO A 697 -62.15 5.41 -14.05
C PRO A 697 -62.49 6.88 -14.41
N ARG A 698 -62.22 7.27 -15.64
CA ARG A 698 -62.77 8.48 -16.19
C ARG A 698 -64.29 8.44 -15.92
N ARG A 699 -64.80 9.25 -14.98
CA ARG A 699 -66.22 9.54 -14.95
C ARG A 699 -66.58 10.08 -16.33
N SER A 700 -67.25 9.23 -17.08
CA SER A 700 -68.02 9.68 -18.24
C SER A 700 -69.03 10.70 -17.76
N GLY A 701 -68.71 11.96 -17.92
CA GLY A 701 -69.65 13.04 -17.77
C GLY A 701 -70.65 12.90 -18.92
N ASN A 702 -71.86 12.45 -18.63
CA ASN A 702 -72.99 12.60 -19.45
C ASN A 702 -73.51 14.05 -19.31
N SER A 703 -73.60 14.66 -20.45
CA SER A 703 -74.50 15.80 -20.86
C SER A 703 -74.51 17.02 -19.96
#